data_c66a5873d315cdcc2fe2dae083516a49
#
_entry.id   c66a5873d315cdcc2fe2dae083516a49
#
_cell.length_a   1.000
_cell.length_b   1.000
_cell.length_c   1.000
_cell.angle_alpha   90.00
_cell.angle_beta   90.00
_cell.angle_gamma   90.00
#
_symmetry.space_group_name_H-M   'P 1'
#
loop_
_entity.id
_entity.type
_entity.pdbx_description
1 polymer ?
#
loop_
_entity_poly.entity_id
_entity_poly.type
_entity_poly.pdbx_seq_one_letter_code
_entity_poly.pdbx_strand_id
1 'polypeptide(L)'
;IARAPYYRTQIKSYTAGTYLKGTGKGTAIPAVLKLSKEVRKEAKEWLGKLFVLEQQQIVNFTAPNVWNNKVLANKNSFPEEIGVDMGITTINLYTPELFGKVSPLNKNAFSYYRFKLDACFVEEGQMINKIRVIPKKDDNRLLEGDLFIVEDLWCISAADVNVRATGLKAKIKITCKEVQSSVFLPVSITTSSTIDIMGFKAEASYLAAIHYREVKTDIQPETSTDKTTKPVTANAVAQPKKHKFERPARIGRKDTQVDSLADKRDSLYWTTIRSVPLRLEEVQSYQYKEEKIALKDLSPGEKSEKKTAVGQVLNTIMWGKTFRTSNKNAWLTLPSLSAYIPEYNFVDGFWLGVKLKTGVKLSESSTLRFVPSFYYTTARKNWIGQGELTLDYAPRNRGYLSLSGGLLSADYNSESGESRLINSMSSSLFGHNHLKLYENTFFTVDHAIEPANGLLFSSSLSWQRRKMLDNHIRKSWFKRDAEPNIPENTAFRPMPENDILKASFELEYTPAHYYHMSQGKKVYEASRYPTFALKYDRAFPMSGSRYLTSYHLMQFSAKQKIEFGMFNRLHWSVNAGSFFDAKNLQFPDFKHFASTRILVTERSFDTGFSLLDNYVLSTNTRWAQANVSWYTPYLLLKHLPFLSRKAFDEALHLRSIVIYGGRPYTEIGYSIGFSDMARIGVFAGFDCLKFHSVGVSLSLPLSLFADK
;
A
#
# COMPACT_ATOMS: atom_id res chain seq x y z
N ILE A 1 12.57 -20.32 22.70
CA ILE A 1 12.43 -20.52 21.24
C ILE A 1 11.76 -21.87 20.97
N ALA A 2 12.25 -22.97 21.49
CA ALA A 2 11.71 -24.32 21.21
C ALA A 2 10.22 -24.45 21.60
N ARG A 3 9.78 -23.85 22.69
CA ARG A 3 8.35 -23.85 23.13
C ARG A 3 7.47 -22.80 22.49
N ALA A 4 8.01 -21.85 21.72
CA ALA A 4 7.22 -20.80 21.09
C ALA A 4 6.09 -21.31 20.16
N PRO A 5 6.27 -22.39 19.36
CA PRO A 5 5.18 -22.96 18.57
C PRO A 5 4.00 -23.44 19.42
N TYR A 6 4.27 -24.04 20.58
CA TYR A 6 3.24 -24.48 21.52
C TYR A 6 2.42 -23.30 22.06
N TYR A 7 3.08 -22.29 22.63
CA TYR A 7 2.40 -21.12 23.18
C TYR A 7 1.65 -20.30 22.11
N ARG A 8 2.13 -20.31 20.86
CA ARG A 8 1.46 -19.64 19.76
C ARG A 8 0.07 -20.21 19.45
N THR A 9 -0.13 -21.50 19.64
CA THR A 9 -1.37 -22.21 19.29
C THR A 9 -2.18 -22.67 20.50
N GLN A 10 -1.69 -22.43 21.72
CA GLN A 10 -2.30 -22.84 22.97
C GLN A 10 -3.73 -22.32 23.17
N ILE A 11 -3.99 -21.08 22.72
CA ILE A 11 -5.28 -20.42 22.92
C ILE A 11 -6.22 -20.75 21.77
N LYS A 12 -7.40 -21.31 22.08
CA LYS A 12 -8.48 -21.55 21.12
C LYS A 12 -9.42 -20.36 20.97
N SER A 13 -9.83 -19.78 22.09
CA SER A 13 -10.67 -18.57 22.07
C SER A 13 -10.57 -17.84 23.40
N TYR A 14 -10.86 -16.55 23.36
CA TYR A 14 -11.11 -15.74 24.57
C TYR A 14 -12.03 -14.57 24.27
N THR A 15 -12.69 -14.08 25.33
CA THR A 15 -13.36 -12.79 25.36
C THR A 15 -12.61 -11.89 26.33
N ALA A 16 -12.25 -10.68 25.90
CA ALA A 16 -11.55 -9.71 26.73
C ALA A 16 -12.19 -8.32 26.64
N GLY A 17 -12.35 -7.68 27.79
CA GLY A 17 -12.64 -6.26 27.88
C GLY A 17 -11.34 -5.47 27.79
N THR A 18 -11.26 -4.45 26.95
CA THR A 18 -10.05 -3.66 26.79
C THR A 18 -10.35 -2.17 27.01
N TYR A 19 -9.50 -1.50 27.77
CA TYR A 19 -9.43 -0.05 27.86
C TYR A 19 -8.18 0.43 27.16
N LEU A 20 -8.34 1.36 26.24
CA LEU A 20 -7.29 1.91 25.42
C LEU A 20 -7.19 3.41 25.64
N LYS A 21 -5.97 3.91 25.81
CA LYS A 21 -5.68 5.34 25.87
C LYS A 21 -4.49 5.66 24.96
N GLY A 22 -4.71 6.57 24.01
CA GLY A 22 -3.67 7.09 23.12
C GLY A 22 -3.49 8.59 23.34
N THR A 23 -2.25 9.07 23.28
CA THR A 23 -1.96 10.50 23.29
C THR A 23 -1.04 10.84 22.12
N GLY A 24 -1.19 12.05 21.60
CA GLY A 24 -0.36 12.56 20.51
C GLY A 24 -0.07 14.04 20.67
N LYS A 25 1.17 14.45 20.38
CA LYS A 25 1.63 15.84 20.46
C LYS A 25 2.53 16.13 19.27
N GLY A 26 2.12 17.04 18.37
CA GLY A 26 2.99 17.54 17.32
C GLY A 26 4.01 18.52 17.91
N THR A 27 5.32 18.30 17.65
CA THR A 27 6.40 19.14 18.22
C THR A 27 7.07 20.03 17.19
N ALA A 28 7.06 19.65 15.90
CA ALA A 28 7.58 20.49 14.83
C ALA A 28 6.91 20.19 13.48
N ILE A 29 6.94 21.18 12.60
CA ILE A 29 6.54 21.05 11.19
C ILE A 29 7.75 21.33 10.27
N PRO A 30 7.78 20.77 9.04
CA PRO A 30 8.85 21.00 8.06
C PRO A 30 9.11 22.49 7.79
N ALA A 31 10.37 22.84 7.60
CA ALA A 31 10.78 24.23 7.37
C ALA A 31 10.08 24.87 6.16
N VAL A 32 9.87 24.09 5.09
CA VAL A 32 9.16 24.54 3.87
C VAL A 32 7.72 24.94 4.17
N LEU A 33 7.02 24.24 5.05
CA LEU A 33 5.65 24.56 5.45
C LEU A 33 5.58 25.82 6.34
N LYS A 34 6.69 26.19 7.01
CA LYS A 34 6.78 27.43 7.79
C LYS A 34 6.82 28.69 6.91
N LEU A 35 7.04 28.58 5.61
CA LEU A 35 7.02 29.72 4.67
C LEU A 35 5.62 30.28 4.46
N SER A 36 4.57 29.46 4.56
CA SER A 36 3.18 29.92 4.51
C SER A 36 2.75 30.53 5.84
N LYS A 37 2.19 31.76 5.81
CA LYS A 37 1.64 32.42 7.00
C LYS A 37 0.40 31.69 7.54
N GLU A 38 -0.42 31.14 6.65
CA GLU A 38 -1.63 30.39 6.98
C GLU A 38 -1.27 29.08 7.69
N VAL A 39 -0.36 28.29 7.14
CA VAL A 39 0.10 27.04 7.76
C VAL A 39 0.74 27.30 9.13
N ARG A 40 1.47 28.41 9.29
CA ARG A 40 2.01 28.81 10.61
C ARG A 40 0.90 29.14 11.61
N LYS A 41 -0.16 29.83 11.20
CA LYS A 41 -1.30 30.18 12.09
C LYS A 41 -2.04 28.91 12.51
N GLU A 42 -2.31 28.02 11.59
CA GLU A 42 -3.00 26.76 11.82
C GLU A 42 -2.17 25.79 12.66
N ALA A 43 -0.87 25.68 12.38
CA ALA A 43 0.04 24.87 13.16
C ALA A 43 0.17 25.36 14.61
N LYS A 44 0.11 26.67 14.90
CA LYS A 44 0.10 27.21 16.25
C LYS A 44 -1.10 26.76 17.08
N GLU A 45 -2.23 26.40 16.44
CA GLU A 45 -3.43 25.93 17.16
C GLU A 45 -3.26 24.53 17.72
N TRP A 46 -2.42 23.67 17.11
CA TRP A 46 -2.27 22.29 17.54
C TRP A 46 -0.82 21.91 17.91
N LEU A 47 0.18 22.68 17.42
CA LEU A 47 1.59 22.41 17.73
C LEU A 47 1.86 22.63 19.23
N GLY A 48 2.49 21.65 19.86
CA GLY A 48 2.78 21.67 21.28
C GLY A 48 1.59 21.29 22.18
N LYS A 49 0.37 21.13 21.65
CA LYS A 49 -0.79 20.66 22.41
C LYS A 49 -0.87 19.16 22.43
N LEU A 50 -1.27 18.63 23.58
CA LEU A 50 -1.54 17.21 23.75
C LEU A 50 -2.96 16.90 23.30
N PHE A 51 -3.12 15.85 22.50
CA PHE A 51 -4.42 15.28 22.14
C PHE A 51 -4.56 13.90 22.77
N VAL A 52 -5.78 13.54 23.13
CA VAL A 52 -6.09 12.29 23.84
C VAL A 52 -7.22 11.57 23.14
N LEU A 53 -7.09 10.26 23.06
CA LEU A 53 -8.13 9.33 22.61
C LEU A 53 -8.28 8.24 23.66
N GLU A 54 -9.50 8.01 24.12
CA GLU A 54 -9.86 6.89 24.99
C GLU A 54 -10.89 6.02 24.30
N GLN A 55 -10.75 4.70 24.42
CA GLN A 55 -11.68 3.76 23.81
C GLN A 55 -11.88 2.53 24.70
N GLN A 56 -13.11 2.06 24.83
CA GLN A 56 -13.44 0.78 25.44
C GLN A 56 -13.94 -0.19 24.37
N GLN A 57 -13.40 -1.41 24.38
CA GLN A 57 -13.76 -2.45 23.43
C GLN A 57 -14.00 -3.79 24.13
N ILE A 58 -14.82 -4.62 23.51
CA ILE A 58 -14.84 -6.07 23.75
C ILE A 58 -14.16 -6.73 22.55
N VAL A 59 -13.18 -7.57 22.85
CA VAL A 59 -12.41 -8.31 21.87
C VAL A 59 -12.74 -9.79 22.02
N ASN A 60 -13.27 -10.42 20.97
CA ASN A 60 -13.50 -11.85 20.91
C ASN A 60 -12.50 -12.46 19.92
N PHE A 61 -11.64 -13.31 20.42
CA PHE A 61 -10.68 -14.06 19.63
C PHE A 61 -11.12 -15.50 19.45
N THR A 62 -10.94 -16.04 18.25
CA THR A 62 -11.09 -17.46 17.94
C THR A 62 -9.94 -17.90 17.05
N ALA A 63 -9.24 -18.96 17.48
CA ALA A 63 -8.12 -19.51 16.70
C ALA A 63 -8.58 -19.97 15.31
N PRO A 64 -7.71 -19.94 14.29
CA PRO A 64 -6.31 -19.53 14.42
C PRO A 64 -6.07 -18.03 14.41
N ASN A 65 -6.96 -17.18 13.88
CA ASN A 65 -6.74 -15.74 13.71
C ASN A 65 -8.05 -14.99 13.42
N VAL A 66 -9.15 -15.31 14.09
CA VAL A 66 -10.43 -14.59 13.93
C VAL A 66 -10.62 -13.64 15.10
N TRP A 67 -10.82 -12.36 14.81
CA TRP A 67 -10.95 -11.28 15.78
C TRP A 67 -12.26 -10.53 15.50
N ASN A 68 -13.16 -10.49 16.46
CA ASN A 68 -14.37 -9.68 16.42
C ASN A 68 -14.32 -8.65 17.54
N ASN A 69 -14.18 -7.39 17.20
CA ASN A 69 -14.06 -6.29 18.13
C ASN A 69 -15.37 -5.51 18.15
N LYS A 70 -15.86 -5.16 19.33
CA LYS A 70 -17.00 -4.24 19.51
C LYS A 70 -16.55 -3.05 20.34
N VAL A 71 -16.56 -1.86 19.73
CA VAL A 71 -16.29 -0.59 20.40
C VAL A 71 -17.55 -0.18 21.16
N LEU A 72 -17.44 -0.06 22.51
CA LEU A 72 -18.54 0.29 23.40
C LEU A 72 -18.57 1.78 23.75
N ALA A 73 -17.41 2.39 23.84
CA ALA A 73 -17.24 3.80 24.14
C ALA A 73 -16.00 4.36 23.44
N ASN A 74 -16.13 5.60 23.00
CA ASN A 74 -15.05 6.34 22.35
C ASN A 74 -15.10 7.82 22.77
N LYS A 75 -14.00 8.36 23.28
CA LYS A 75 -13.84 9.77 23.63
C LYS A 75 -12.51 10.27 23.09
N ASN A 76 -12.51 11.35 22.32
CA ASN A 76 -11.29 11.90 21.75
C ASN A 76 -11.28 13.43 21.78
N SER A 77 -10.08 14.01 21.91
CA SER A 77 -9.83 15.44 21.79
C SER A 77 -9.16 15.81 20.46
N PHE A 78 -8.82 14.83 19.60
CA PHE A 78 -8.25 15.08 18.28
C PHE A 78 -9.23 15.87 17.38
N PRO A 79 -8.73 16.66 16.42
CA PRO A 79 -9.56 17.24 15.38
C PRO A 79 -10.36 16.16 14.64
N GLU A 80 -11.58 16.47 14.20
CA GLU A 80 -12.54 15.50 13.62
C GLU A 80 -12.02 14.74 12.36
N GLU A 81 -10.99 15.27 11.72
CA GLU A 81 -10.40 14.75 10.50
C GLU A 81 -9.42 13.57 10.71
N ILE A 82 -9.02 13.33 11.96
CA ILE A 82 -8.08 12.25 12.29
C ILE A 82 -8.86 11.05 12.80
N GLY A 83 -9.15 10.11 11.90
CA GLY A 83 -9.62 8.78 12.29
C GLY A 83 -8.47 7.96 12.88
N VAL A 84 -8.53 7.67 14.19
CA VAL A 84 -7.52 6.85 14.86
C VAL A 84 -8.07 5.44 15.06
N ASP A 85 -7.55 4.47 14.30
CA ASP A 85 -7.78 3.04 14.56
C ASP A 85 -6.73 2.53 15.55
N MET A 86 -7.16 2.21 16.77
CA MET A 86 -6.29 1.70 17.84
C MET A 86 -6.21 0.18 17.80
N GLY A 87 -5.59 -0.37 16.76
CA GLY A 87 -5.56 -1.81 16.49
C GLY A 87 -4.57 -2.66 17.30
N ILE A 88 -3.88 -2.13 18.33
CA ILE A 88 -2.78 -2.87 19.03
C ILE A 88 -3.28 -3.82 20.13
N THR A 89 -4.54 -4.15 20.20
CA THR A 89 -5.09 -5.06 21.23
C THR A 89 -4.80 -6.55 20.97
N THR A 90 -4.21 -6.90 19.85
CA THR A 90 -4.12 -8.28 19.38
C THR A 90 -2.66 -8.66 19.11
N ILE A 91 -1.87 -8.84 20.20
CA ILE A 91 -0.47 -9.21 20.08
C ILE A 91 -0.28 -10.64 20.58
N ASN A 92 0.21 -11.52 19.72
CA ASN A 92 0.76 -12.80 20.11
C ASN A 92 2.28 -12.72 20.09
N LEU A 93 2.91 -12.74 21.28
CA LEU A 93 4.37 -12.61 21.45
C LEU A 93 5.17 -13.77 20.86
N TYR A 94 4.52 -14.90 20.57
CA TYR A 94 5.16 -16.12 20.10
C TYR A 94 5.14 -16.27 18.58
N THR A 95 4.70 -15.23 17.86
CA THR A 95 4.73 -15.22 16.38
C THR A 95 6.17 -15.11 15.88
N PRO A 96 6.48 -15.66 14.69
CA PRO A 96 7.81 -15.52 14.07
C PRO A 96 8.20 -14.08 13.77
N GLU A 97 7.21 -13.21 13.62
CA GLU A 97 7.34 -11.76 13.44
C GLU A 97 6.56 -11.03 14.51
N LEU A 98 7.15 -9.96 15.05
CA LEU A 98 6.57 -9.11 16.07
C LEU A 98 6.74 -7.65 15.62
N PHE A 99 5.65 -6.88 15.53
CA PHE A 99 5.65 -5.50 15.02
C PHE A 99 6.27 -5.33 13.62
N GLY A 100 6.09 -6.32 12.75
CA GLY A 100 6.72 -6.34 11.41
C GLY A 100 8.25 -6.50 11.44
N LYS A 101 8.78 -7.02 12.55
CA LYS A 101 10.21 -7.28 12.78
C LYS A 101 10.43 -8.76 13.08
N VAL A 102 11.66 -9.21 12.90
CA VAL A 102 12.05 -10.58 13.31
C VAL A 102 11.85 -10.73 14.80
N SER A 103 11.00 -11.69 15.21
CA SER A 103 10.82 -11.98 16.62
C SER A 103 12.07 -12.62 17.23
N PRO A 104 12.48 -12.23 18.45
CA PRO A 104 13.52 -12.95 19.20
C PRO A 104 13.16 -14.42 19.49
N LEU A 105 11.90 -14.80 19.36
CA LEU A 105 11.41 -16.17 19.50
C LEU A 105 11.30 -16.93 18.19
N ASN A 106 11.74 -16.34 17.08
CA ASN A 106 11.81 -17.02 15.79
C ASN A 106 12.73 -18.24 15.87
N LYS A 107 12.40 -19.31 15.13
CA LYS A 107 13.22 -20.53 15.06
C LYS A 107 14.68 -20.26 14.67
N ASN A 108 14.94 -19.24 13.87
CA ASN A 108 16.26 -18.81 13.41
C ASN A 108 16.81 -17.60 14.19
N ALA A 109 16.26 -17.31 15.37
CA ALA A 109 16.62 -16.11 16.15
C ALA A 109 18.13 -16.00 16.44
N PHE A 110 18.81 -17.11 16.67
CA PHE A 110 20.26 -17.13 16.90
C PHE A 110 21.08 -16.66 15.68
N SER A 111 20.54 -16.66 14.50
CA SER A 111 21.21 -16.06 13.32
C SER A 111 21.21 -14.54 13.36
N TYR A 112 20.22 -13.94 14.03
CA TYR A 112 19.99 -12.49 14.06
C TYR A 112 20.35 -11.83 15.39
N TYR A 113 20.25 -12.59 16.51
CA TYR A 113 20.41 -12.08 17.85
C TYR A 113 21.50 -12.81 18.65
N ARG A 114 22.06 -12.09 19.61
CA ARG A 114 22.75 -12.63 20.76
C ARG A 114 21.85 -12.46 21.97
N PHE A 115 21.83 -13.45 22.84
CA PHE A 115 21.07 -13.45 24.08
C PHE A 115 22.03 -13.46 25.26
N LYS A 116 21.74 -12.64 26.25
CA LYS A 116 22.50 -12.56 27.48
C LYS A 116 21.54 -12.66 28.67
N LEU A 117 21.79 -13.57 29.58
CA LEU A 117 21.09 -13.59 30.87
C LEU A 117 21.63 -12.44 31.69
N ASP A 118 20.79 -11.44 32.01
CA ASP A 118 21.18 -10.26 32.76
C ASP A 118 20.87 -10.40 34.25
N ALA A 119 19.76 -11.06 34.62
CA ALA A 119 19.35 -11.24 35.99
C ALA A 119 18.36 -12.42 36.12
N CYS A 120 18.31 -12.99 37.32
CA CYS A 120 17.27 -13.93 37.77
C CYS A 120 16.71 -13.38 39.08
N PHE A 121 15.38 -13.34 39.22
CA PHE A 121 14.72 -12.89 40.43
C PHE A 121 13.38 -13.60 40.63
N VAL A 122 12.83 -13.51 41.84
CA VAL A 122 11.53 -14.10 42.15
C VAL A 122 10.49 -13.03 42.17
N GLU A 123 9.39 -13.21 41.44
CA GLU A 123 8.21 -12.34 41.41
C GLU A 123 6.95 -13.21 41.52
N GLU A 124 6.05 -12.84 42.43
CA GLU A 124 4.81 -13.60 42.72
C GLU A 124 5.04 -15.10 42.95
N GLY A 125 6.20 -15.48 43.55
CA GLY A 125 6.57 -16.87 43.85
C GLY A 125 7.14 -17.66 42.67
N GLN A 126 7.33 -17.02 41.52
CA GLN A 126 7.90 -17.63 40.32
C GLN A 126 9.30 -17.08 40.05
N MET A 127 10.24 -17.95 39.63
CA MET A 127 11.57 -17.52 39.19
C MET A 127 11.47 -16.94 37.77
N ILE A 128 11.95 -15.71 37.60
CA ILE A 128 11.92 -14.98 36.32
C ILE A 128 13.34 -14.73 35.86
N ASN A 129 13.64 -15.14 34.65
CA ASN A 129 14.89 -14.90 33.96
C ASN A 129 14.78 -13.69 33.05
N LYS A 130 15.56 -12.64 33.31
CA LYS A 130 15.69 -11.47 32.47
C LYS A 130 16.75 -11.74 31.39
N ILE A 131 16.32 -11.85 30.15
CA ILE A 131 17.17 -12.13 29.00
C ILE A 131 17.25 -10.89 28.10
N ARG A 132 18.45 -10.33 27.96
CA ARG A 132 18.72 -9.26 27.03
C ARG A 132 18.84 -9.77 25.60
N VAL A 133 18.09 -9.17 24.70
CA VAL A 133 18.10 -9.43 23.25
C VAL A 133 18.94 -8.38 22.56
N ILE A 134 20.05 -8.77 21.96
CA ILE A 134 21.01 -7.89 21.31
C ILE A 134 21.09 -8.24 19.83
N PRO A 135 20.69 -7.35 18.92
CA PRO A 135 20.86 -7.56 17.49
C PRO A 135 22.33 -7.74 17.11
N LYS A 136 22.62 -8.70 16.25
CA LYS A 136 23.98 -8.90 15.71
C LYS A 136 24.38 -7.82 14.71
N LYS A 137 23.38 -7.10 14.16
CA LYS A 137 23.56 -5.96 13.23
C LYS A 137 22.61 -4.84 13.63
N ASP A 138 22.99 -3.61 13.38
CA ASP A 138 22.09 -2.44 13.53
C ASP A 138 21.17 -2.38 12.31
N ASP A 139 20.06 -3.11 12.39
CA ASP A 139 19.09 -3.28 11.31
C ASP A 139 17.69 -2.96 11.82
N ASN A 140 16.98 -2.08 11.13
CA ASN A 140 15.63 -1.67 11.48
C ASN A 140 14.60 -2.83 11.48
N ARG A 141 14.96 -3.97 10.93
CA ARG A 141 14.13 -5.19 10.91
C ARG A 141 14.30 -6.05 12.16
N LEU A 142 15.22 -5.68 13.05
CA LEU A 142 15.50 -6.40 14.29
C LEU A 142 14.97 -5.63 15.49
N LEU A 143 14.65 -6.35 16.55
CA LEU A 143 14.24 -5.84 17.85
C LEU A 143 15.42 -5.82 18.81
N GLU A 144 15.45 -4.86 19.70
CA GLU A 144 16.41 -4.76 20.79
C GLU A 144 15.66 -4.59 22.09
N GLY A 145 16.06 -5.25 23.18
CA GLY A 145 15.39 -5.07 24.47
C GLY A 145 15.56 -6.25 25.40
N ASP A 146 14.63 -6.38 26.34
CA ASP A 146 14.65 -7.38 27.39
C ASP A 146 13.39 -8.25 27.32
N LEU A 147 13.57 -9.57 27.47
CA LEU A 147 12.49 -10.54 27.65
C LEU A 147 12.57 -11.09 29.07
N PHE A 148 11.43 -11.19 29.72
CA PHE A 148 11.27 -11.78 31.04
C PHE A 148 10.56 -13.12 30.88
N ILE A 149 11.22 -14.20 31.27
CA ILE A 149 10.76 -15.58 31.02
C ILE A 149 10.62 -16.29 32.36
N VAL A 150 9.44 -16.85 32.60
CA VAL A 150 9.17 -17.68 33.77
C VAL A 150 9.95 -18.99 33.61
N GLU A 151 10.76 -19.33 34.63
CA GLU A 151 11.48 -20.60 34.67
C GLU A 151 10.48 -21.76 34.76
N ASP A 152 10.88 -22.95 34.35
CA ASP A 152 10.06 -24.18 34.24
C ASP A 152 8.95 -24.10 33.18
N LEU A 153 8.13 -23.07 33.15
CA LEU A 153 7.09 -22.86 32.14
C LEU A 153 7.69 -22.42 30.80
N TRP A 154 8.76 -21.63 30.84
CA TRP A 154 9.42 -21.04 29.66
C TRP A 154 8.47 -20.15 28.82
N CYS A 155 7.51 -19.52 29.51
CA CYS A 155 6.60 -18.53 28.91
C CYS A 155 7.07 -17.09 29.22
N ILE A 156 6.56 -16.13 28.47
CA ILE A 156 6.88 -14.71 28.67
C ILE A 156 5.99 -14.13 29.77
N SER A 157 6.61 -13.58 30.83
CA SER A 157 5.93 -12.74 31.84
C SER A 157 5.94 -11.27 31.46
N ALA A 158 6.99 -10.77 30.78
CA ALA A 158 7.04 -9.41 30.27
C ALA A 158 8.01 -9.28 29.10
N ALA A 159 7.84 -8.22 28.33
CA ALA A 159 8.78 -7.82 27.28
C ALA A 159 8.93 -6.30 27.27
N ASP A 160 10.17 -5.79 27.18
CA ASP A 160 10.50 -4.37 27.02
C ASP A 160 11.36 -4.24 25.75
N VAL A 161 10.76 -3.88 24.64
CA VAL A 161 11.39 -3.90 23.32
C VAL A 161 11.40 -2.56 22.64
N ASN A 162 12.51 -2.26 21.99
CA ASN A 162 12.67 -1.08 21.14
C ASN A 162 12.42 -1.45 19.68
N VAL A 163 11.54 -0.72 19.03
CA VAL A 163 11.19 -0.83 17.61
C VAL A 163 11.70 0.40 16.89
N ARG A 164 12.46 0.19 15.82
CA ARG A 164 12.94 1.28 14.96
C ARG A 164 12.41 1.09 13.55
N ALA A 165 11.93 2.17 12.95
CA ALA A 165 11.58 2.24 11.53
C ALA A 165 12.06 3.60 10.98
N THR A 166 12.02 3.79 9.67
CA THR A 166 12.41 5.08 9.08
C THR A 166 11.54 6.21 9.65
N GLY A 167 12.17 7.13 10.38
CA GLY A 167 11.48 8.25 11.03
C GLY A 167 10.61 7.88 12.24
N LEU A 168 10.64 6.63 12.72
CA LEU A 168 9.89 6.19 13.91
C LEU A 168 10.80 5.44 14.88
N LYS A 169 10.76 5.84 16.15
CA LYS A 169 11.35 5.09 17.25
C LYS A 169 10.24 4.85 18.27
N ALA A 170 10.05 3.60 18.68
CA ALA A 170 9.05 3.25 19.69
C ALA A 170 9.65 2.31 20.73
N LYS A 171 9.31 2.54 21.99
CA LYS A 171 9.58 1.64 23.10
C LYS A 171 8.26 1.01 23.50
N ILE A 172 8.19 -0.31 23.52
CA ILE A 172 6.98 -1.07 23.81
C ILE A 172 7.25 -1.96 25.01
N LYS A 173 6.44 -1.79 26.04
CA LYS A 173 6.45 -2.65 27.23
C LYS A 173 5.16 -3.45 27.27
N ILE A 174 5.28 -4.74 27.43
CA ILE A 174 4.17 -5.67 27.52
C ILE A 174 4.32 -6.43 28.83
N THR A 175 3.26 -6.44 29.62
CA THR A 175 3.19 -7.23 30.86
C THR A 175 2.16 -8.32 30.65
N CYS A 176 2.56 -9.55 30.88
CA CYS A 176 1.68 -10.71 30.86
C CYS A 176 1.41 -11.14 32.31
N LYS A 177 0.21 -11.64 32.57
CA LYS A 177 -0.14 -12.29 33.84
C LYS A 177 -0.74 -13.65 33.58
N GLU A 178 -0.66 -14.51 34.57
CA GLU A 178 -1.36 -15.77 34.57
C GLU A 178 -2.86 -15.50 34.66
N VAL A 179 -3.59 -15.81 33.59
CA VAL A 179 -5.05 -15.60 33.48
C VAL A 179 -5.82 -16.89 33.77
N GLN A 180 -5.14 -18.03 33.64
CA GLN A 180 -5.58 -19.36 33.96
C GLN A 180 -4.33 -20.19 34.26
N SER A 181 -4.44 -21.32 34.99
CA SER A 181 -3.29 -22.14 35.37
C SER A 181 -2.34 -22.38 34.19
N SER A 182 -1.08 -21.94 34.35
CA SER A 182 0.00 -22.01 33.35
C SER A 182 -0.26 -21.27 32.03
N VAL A 183 -1.23 -20.35 31.98
CA VAL A 183 -1.58 -19.55 30.78
C VAL A 183 -1.28 -18.08 31.03
N PHE A 184 -0.22 -17.59 30.41
CA PHE A 184 0.20 -16.18 30.49
C PHE A 184 -0.26 -15.41 29.26
N LEU A 185 -1.03 -14.35 29.46
CA LEU A 185 -1.51 -13.46 28.39
C LEU A 185 -1.20 -12.00 28.69
N PRO A 186 -1.01 -11.16 27.66
CA PRO A 186 -0.78 -9.72 27.83
C PRO A 186 -1.94 -9.03 28.55
N VAL A 187 -1.72 -8.47 29.73
CA VAL A 187 -2.72 -7.69 30.48
C VAL A 187 -2.49 -6.19 30.37
N SER A 188 -1.27 -5.79 30.05
CA SER A 188 -0.94 -4.37 29.81
C SER A 188 0.06 -4.21 28.69
N ILE A 189 -0.20 -3.23 27.82
CA ILE A 189 0.70 -2.84 26.74
C ILE A 189 0.87 -1.34 26.81
N THR A 190 2.10 -0.85 26.95
CA THR A 190 2.42 0.57 26.91
C THR A 190 3.42 0.84 25.80
N THR A 191 3.20 1.90 25.06
CA THR A 191 4.10 2.32 23.99
C THR A 191 4.41 3.81 24.13
N SER A 192 5.67 4.17 23.98
CA SER A 192 6.10 5.56 23.77
C SER A 192 6.85 5.65 22.45
N SER A 193 6.47 6.58 21.60
CA SER A 193 7.04 6.73 20.26
C SER A 193 7.38 8.16 19.93
N THR A 194 8.44 8.33 19.16
CA THR A 194 8.84 9.59 18.55
C THR A 194 8.86 9.41 17.04
N ILE A 195 8.24 10.36 16.34
CA ILE A 195 8.14 10.39 14.89
C ILE A 195 8.95 11.58 14.39
N ASP A 196 9.82 11.37 13.40
CA ASP A 196 10.58 12.42 12.71
C ASP A 196 10.64 12.06 11.21
N ILE A 197 9.67 12.54 10.45
CA ILE A 197 9.54 12.26 9.01
C ILE A 197 9.62 13.58 8.26
N MET A 198 10.67 13.76 7.49
CA MET A 198 10.89 14.94 6.63
C MET A 198 10.75 16.29 7.37
N GLY A 199 11.10 16.33 8.68
CA GLY A 199 11.00 17.51 9.52
C GLY A 199 9.65 17.70 10.22
N PHE A 200 8.68 16.83 9.99
CA PHE A 200 7.50 16.70 10.85
C PHE A 200 7.88 15.88 12.07
N LYS A 201 7.76 16.48 13.27
CA LYS A 201 8.07 15.79 14.53
C LYS A 201 6.84 15.68 15.38
N ALA A 202 6.65 14.49 15.96
CA ALA A 202 5.55 14.22 16.89
C ALA A 202 5.98 13.21 17.96
N GLU A 203 5.33 13.29 19.11
CA GLU A 203 5.41 12.32 20.18
C GLU A 203 4.05 11.66 20.33
N ALA A 204 4.03 10.35 20.52
CA ALA A 204 2.80 9.62 20.78
C ALA A 204 3.02 8.58 21.87
N SER A 205 2.00 8.39 22.71
CA SER A 205 1.98 7.29 23.65
C SER A 205 0.68 6.50 23.55
N TYR A 206 0.74 5.23 23.93
CA TYR A 206 -0.38 4.32 23.89
C TYR A 206 -0.36 3.42 25.12
N LEU A 207 -1.54 3.20 25.71
CA LEU A 207 -1.76 2.27 26.81
C LEU A 207 -2.96 1.39 26.46
N ALA A 208 -2.81 0.09 26.62
CA ALA A 208 -3.91 -0.87 26.63
C ALA A 208 -3.92 -1.61 27.96
N ALA A 209 -5.07 -1.67 28.62
CA ALA A 209 -5.33 -2.56 29.75
C ALA A 209 -6.35 -3.60 29.29
N ILE A 210 -6.03 -4.89 29.50
CA ILE A 210 -6.78 -6.01 28.95
C ILE A 210 -7.23 -6.91 30.13
N HIS A 211 -8.51 -7.19 30.19
CA HIS A 211 -9.14 -8.05 31.19
C HIS A 211 -9.80 -9.23 30.48
N TYR A 212 -9.23 -10.42 30.65
CA TYR A 212 -9.77 -11.65 30.09
C TYR A 212 -10.93 -12.17 30.94
N ARG A 213 -12.02 -12.60 30.29
CA ARG A 213 -13.20 -13.15 30.97
C ARG A 213 -13.36 -14.64 30.72
N GLU A 214 -13.19 -15.08 29.49
CA GLU A 214 -13.35 -16.49 29.10
C GLU A 214 -12.16 -16.86 28.24
N VAL A 215 -11.33 -17.80 28.74
CA VAL A 215 -10.18 -18.29 28.00
C VAL A 215 -10.35 -19.79 27.82
N LYS A 216 -10.34 -20.25 26.57
CA LYS A 216 -10.38 -21.67 26.20
C LYS A 216 -9.04 -22.07 25.61
N THR A 217 -8.42 -23.09 26.17
CA THR A 217 -7.13 -23.61 25.76
C THR A 217 -7.22 -25.05 25.31
N ASP A 218 -6.18 -25.53 24.64
CA ASP A 218 -6.02 -26.93 24.22
C ASP A 218 -5.21 -27.75 25.25
N ILE A 219 -5.10 -27.29 26.48
CA ILE A 219 -4.35 -28.00 27.52
C ILE A 219 -5.20 -29.16 28.02
N GLN A 220 -4.72 -30.39 27.76
CA GLN A 220 -5.04 -31.49 28.67
C GLN A 220 -4.24 -31.20 29.95
N PRO A 221 -4.88 -31.16 31.14
CA PRO A 221 -4.14 -31.06 32.39
C PRO A 221 -3.19 -32.25 32.46
N GLU A 222 -1.89 -31.98 32.52
CA GLU A 222 -0.92 -33.03 32.93
C GLU A 222 -1.32 -33.41 34.35
N THR A 223 -2.00 -34.55 34.47
CA THR A 223 -2.18 -35.23 35.74
C THR A 223 -0.80 -35.58 36.22
N SER A 224 -0.36 -34.89 37.26
CA SER A 224 0.83 -35.21 38.02
C SER A 224 0.69 -36.58 38.63
N THR A 225 1.25 -37.61 37.98
CA THR A 225 1.56 -38.89 38.61
C THR A 225 2.86 -39.43 38.04
N ASP A 226 3.74 -39.63 39.00
CA ASP A 226 4.93 -40.49 39.00
C ASP A 226 6.24 -39.95 38.35
N LYS A 227 7.08 -39.53 39.30
CA LYS A 227 8.53 -39.54 39.17
C LYS A 227 9.01 -40.97 39.09
N THR A 228 9.42 -41.44 37.93
CA THR A 228 10.40 -42.53 37.81
C THR A 228 11.37 -42.15 36.68
N THR A 229 12.54 -41.78 37.11
CA THR A 229 13.75 -41.54 36.33
C THR A 229 14.13 -42.80 35.54
N LYS A 230 14.15 -42.69 34.20
CA LYS A 230 15.00 -43.55 33.36
C LYS A 230 15.81 -42.65 32.40
N PRO A 231 17.12 -42.87 32.27
CA PRO A 231 17.96 -42.07 31.40
C PRO A 231 17.62 -42.34 29.94
N VAL A 232 17.32 -41.28 29.18
CA VAL A 232 17.10 -41.38 27.74
C VAL A 232 18.45 -41.45 27.06
N THR A 233 18.81 -42.66 26.62
CA THR A 233 19.89 -42.90 25.68
C THR A 233 19.63 -42.17 24.37
N ALA A 234 20.59 -41.35 23.99
CA ALA A 234 20.64 -40.75 22.65
C ALA A 234 20.82 -41.86 21.62
N ASN A 235 19.81 -42.06 20.76
CA ASN A 235 19.92 -42.53 19.39
C ASN A 235 18.54 -42.97 18.88
N ALA A 236 17.83 -42.04 18.30
CA ALA A 236 16.84 -42.31 17.26
C ALA A 236 16.84 -41.13 16.30
N VAL A 237 17.61 -41.23 15.23
CA VAL A 237 17.48 -40.40 14.05
C VAL A 237 16.10 -40.68 13.48
N ALA A 238 15.13 -39.84 13.82
CA ALA A 238 13.81 -39.89 13.21
C ALA A 238 13.94 -39.45 11.75
N GLN A 239 13.69 -40.37 10.83
CA GLN A 239 13.56 -40.11 9.41
C GLN A 239 12.55 -38.97 9.22
N PRO A 240 12.80 -37.99 8.30
CA PRO A 240 11.88 -36.91 8.03
C PRO A 240 10.57 -37.50 7.51
N LYS A 241 9.52 -37.47 8.34
CA LYS A 241 8.15 -37.74 7.89
C LYS A 241 7.85 -36.79 6.72
N LYS A 242 7.54 -37.35 5.54
CA LYS A 242 7.06 -36.63 4.38
C LYS A 242 6.03 -35.60 4.85
N HIS A 243 6.35 -34.33 4.69
CA HIS A 243 5.46 -33.25 5.05
C HIS A 243 4.12 -33.44 4.31
N LYS A 244 3.09 -33.88 5.01
CA LYS A 244 1.72 -33.66 4.57
C LYS A 244 1.60 -32.15 4.42
N PHE A 245 1.14 -31.68 3.26
CA PHE A 245 0.81 -30.27 3.00
C PHE A 245 -0.01 -29.76 4.19
N GLU A 246 0.62 -29.05 5.12
CA GLU A 246 -0.09 -28.32 6.14
C GLU A 246 -0.92 -27.27 5.42
N ARG A 247 -2.23 -27.37 5.55
CA ARG A 247 -3.13 -26.31 5.05
C ARG A 247 -2.65 -25.02 5.71
N PRO A 248 -2.34 -23.99 4.92
CA PRO A 248 -1.89 -22.73 5.48
C PRO A 248 -2.94 -22.23 6.48
N ALA A 249 -2.48 -21.72 7.62
CA ALA A 249 -3.34 -21.10 8.60
C ALA A 249 -4.23 -20.06 7.89
N ARG A 250 -5.55 -20.14 8.08
CA ARG A 250 -6.49 -19.15 7.51
C ARG A 250 -6.03 -17.78 7.97
N ILE A 251 -5.85 -16.87 7.02
CA ILE A 251 -5.51 -15.48 7.31
C ILE A 251 -6.62 -14.88 8.17
N GLY A 252 -6.22 -14.09 9.18
CA GLY A 252 -7.10 -13.61 10.21
C GLY A 252 -8.26 -12.77 9.67
N ARG A 253 -9.44 -13.00 10.21
CA ARG A 253 -10.57 -12.11 10.03
C ARG A 253 -10.62 -11.15 11.20
N LYS A 254 -10.44 -9.85 10.94
CA LYS A 254 -10.69 -8.79 11.92
C LYS A 254 -11.96 -8.06 11.52
N ASP A 255 -13.00 -8.14 12.35
CA ASP A 255 -14.22 -7.37 12.19
C ASP A 255 -14.33 -6.40 13.37
N THR A 256 -14.63 -5.13 13.09
CA THR A 256 -14.79 -4.10 14.12
C THR A 256 -16.14 -3.44 13.96
N GLN A 257 -16.98 -3.58 14.96
CA GLN A 257 -18.29 -2.94 15.05
C GLN A 257 -18.23 -1.80 16.07
N VAL A 258 -18.88 -0.71 15.78
CA VAL A 258 -18.97 0.44 16.68
C VAL A 258 -20.40 0.56 17.19
N ASP A 259 -20.58 0.61 18.49
CA ASP A 259 -21.88 0.84 19.12
C ASP A 259 -22.40 2.24 18.76
N SER A 260 -23.69 2.37 18.46
CA SER A 260 -24.32 3.63 18.09
C SER A 260 -24.27 4.71 19.20
N LEU A 261 -24.05 4.31 20.44
CA LEU A 261 -23.91 5.17 21.60
C LEU A 261 -22.45 5.37 22.04
N ALA A 262 -21.46 4.84 21.27
CA ALA A 262 -20.07 4.85 21.67
C ALA A 262 -19.52 6.26 21.94
N ASP A 263 -19.91 7.25 21.14
CA ASP A 263 -19.46 8.64 21.26
C ASP A 263 -20.29 9.48 22.25
N LYS A 264 -21.36 8.91 22.85
CA LYS A 264 -22.32 9.62 23.71
C LYS A 264 -22.21 9.25 25.19
N ARG A 265 -21.19 8.49 25.59
CA ARG A 265 -20.98 8.09 26.98
C ARG A 265 -20.62 9.28 27.85
N ASP A 266 -21.26 9.36 29.01
CA ASP A 266 -21.09 10.46 29.98
C ASP A 266 -19.76 10.39 30.78
N SER A 267 -19.50 11.41 31.55
CA SER A 267 -18.29 11.55 32.37
C SER A 267 -18.23 10.49 33.49
N LEU A 268 -19.38 10.09 34.04
CA LEU A 268 -19.47 9.07 35.09
C LEU A 268 -19.07 7.69 34.56
N TYR A 269 -19.55 7.35 33.38
CA TYR A 269 -19.13 6.12 32.68
C TYR A 269 -17.61 6.04 32.54
N TRP A 270 -16.97 7.13 32.08
CA TRP A 270 -15.52 7.16 31.89
C TRP A 270 -14.75 7.04 33.19
N THR A 271 -15.21 7.64 34.28
CA THR A 271 -14.56 7.51 35.61
C THR A 271 -14.59 6.05 36.10
N THR A 272 -15.64 5.32 35.78
CA THR A 272 -15.79 3.91 36.21
C THR A 272 -14.89 2.95 35.44
N ILE A 273 -14.67 3.19 34.14
CA ILE A 273 -13.95 2.25 33.28
C ILE A 273 -12.46 2.54 33.10
N ARG A 274 -12.01 3.73 33.49
CA ARG A 274 -10.59 4.11 33.40
C ARG A 274 -9.72 3.21 34.26
N SER A 275 -8.83 2.47 33.63
CA SER A 275 -7.80 1.68 34.30
C SER A 275 -6.66 2.56 34.84
N VAL A 276 -6.51 3.78 34.31
CA VAL A 276 -5.49 4.76 34.71
C VAL A 276 -6.12 6.15 34.68
N PRO A 277 -6.00 6.96 35.80
CA PRO A 277 -6.51 8.30 35.83
C PRO A 277 -5.88 9.19 34.77
N LEU A 278 -6.61 10.25 34.37
CA LEU A 278 -6.09 11.23 33.42
C LEU A 278 -5.05 12.13 34.12
N ARG A 279 -4.02 12.48 33.36
CA ARG A 279 -3.07 13.54 33.76
C ARG A 279 -3.72 14.91 33.56
N LEU A 280 -3.23 15.93 34.26
CA LEU A 280 -3.75 17.28 34.15
C LEU A 280 -3.78 17.81 32.71
N GLU A 281 -2.71 17.56 31.91
CA GLU A 281 -2.64 17.94 30.50
C GLU A 281 -3.68 17.22 29.64
N GLU A 282 -4.02 15.95 29.98
CA GLU A 282 -5.03 15.16 29.29
C GLU A 282 -6.45 15.70 29.59
N VAL A 283 -6.71 16.13 30.82
CA VAL A 283 -7.96 16.78 31.18
C VAL A 283 -8.11 18.13 30.44
N GLN A 284 -7.06 18.94 30.44
CA GLN A 284 -7.04 20.21 29.71
C GLN A 284 -7.29 20.05 28.23
N SER A 285 -6.81 18.96 27.64
CA SER A 285 -7.04 18.65 26.22
C SER A 285 -8.53 18.42 25.91
N TYR A 286 -9.26 17.75 26.78
CA TYR A 286 -10.71 17.58 26.63
C TYR A 286 -11.46 18.89 26.88
N GLN A 287 -11.11 19.65 27.92
CA GLN A 287 -11.70 20.95 28.19
C GLN A 287 -11.54 21.91 27.02
N TYR A 288 -10.35 21.99 26.45
CA TYR A 288 -10.09 22.80 25.25
C TYR A 288 -11.01 22.45 24.08
N LYS A 289 -11.28 21.16 23.86
CA LYS A 289 -12.20 20.74 22.80
C LYS A 289 -13.65 21.12 23.13
N GLU A 290 -14.08 20.91 24.39
CA GLU A 290 -15.43 21.24 24.87
C GLU A 290 -15.67 22.75 24.77
N GLU A 291 -14.71 23.58 25.21
CA GLU A 291 -14.76 25.04 25.06
C GLU A 291 -14.84 25.48 23.60
N LYS A 292 -14.05 24.86 22.72
CA LYS A 292 -14.08 25.18 21.27
C LYS A 292 -15.42 24.82 20.62
N ILE A 293 -16.06 23.75 21.08
CA ILE A 293 -17.41 23.34 20.65
C ILE A 293 -18.45 24.32 21.21
N ALA A 294 -18.40 24.64 22.49
CA ALA A 294 -19.32 25.56 23.16
C ALA A 294 -19.27 26.98 22.56
N LEU A 295 -18.08 27.49 22.26
CA LEU A 295 -17.90 28.77 21.56
C LEU A 295 -18.49 28.75 20.17
N LYS A 296 -18.43 27.61 19.47
CA LYS A 296 -19.02 27.44 18.15
C LYS A 296 -20.54 27.38 18.19
N ASP A 297 -21.11 26.83 19.26
CA ASP A 297 -22.56 26.72 19.46
C ASP A 297 -23.18 28.04 20.01
N LEU A 298 -22.44 28.79 20.83
CA LEU A 298 -22.87 30.09 21.39
C LEU A 298 -22.85 31.24 20.38
N SER A 299 -22.13 31.07 19.26
CA SER A 299 -22.05 32.06 18.20
C SER A 299 -22.52 31.51 16.84
N PRO A 300 -23.78 31.11 16.70
CA PRO A 300 -24.30 30.66 15.39
C PRO A 300 -24.29 31.74 14.32
N GLY A 301 -24.01 33.01 14.67
CA GLY A 301 -23.99 34.17 13.79
C GLY A 301 -22.68 34.96 13.75
N GLU A 302 -21.79 34.84 14.73
CA GLU A 302 -20.46 35.41 14.63
C GLU A 302 -19.60 34.47 13.79
N LYS A 303 -19.49 34.83 12.52
CA LYS A 303 -18.52 34.33 11.57
C LYS A 303 -17.16 34.31 12.29
N SER A 304 -16.66 33.10 12.67
CA SER A 304 -15.22 32.87 12.77
C SER A 304 -14.55 33.87 11.85
N GLU A 305 -13.67 34.77 12.39
CA GLU A 305 -13.01 35.88 11.67
C GLU A 305 -13.09 35.66 10.17
N LYS A 306 -13.75 36.53 9.41
CA LYS A 306 -13.97 36.38 7.98
C LYS A 306 -12.63 35.95 7.37
N LYS A 307 -12.38 34.65 7.28
CA LYS A 307 -11.44 34.16 6.31
C LYS A 307 -12.00 34.77 5.05
N THR A 308 -11.35 35.76 4.49
CA THR A 308 -11.75 36.40 3.24
C THR A 308 -12.17 35.28 2.31
N ALA A 309 -13.28 35.40 1.61
CA ALA A 309 -13.73 34.34 0.67
C ALA A 309 -12.54 33.82 -0.16
N VAL A 310 -11.61 34.69 -0.50
CA VAL A 310 -10.31 34.40 -1.11
C VAL A 310 -9.43 33.48 -0.25
N GLY A 311 -9.35 33.67 1.07
CA GLY A 311 -8.54 32.81 1.95
C GLY A 311 -9.13 31.41 2.13
N GLN A 312 -10.46 31.26 2.12
CA GLN A 312 -11.11 29.93 2.14
C GLN A 312 -10.94 29.21 0.81
N VAL A 313 -11.04 29.93 -0.29
CA VAL A 313 -10.79 29.39 -1.63
C VAL A 313 -9.33 28.99 -1.77
N LEU A 314 -8.37 29.82 -1.36
CA LEU A 314 -6.95 29.48 -1.38
C LEU A 314 -6.63 28.25 -0.53
N ASN A 315 -7.18 28.15 0.68
CA ASN A 315 -6.98 26.98 1.55
C ASN A 315 -7.59 25.71 0.92
N THR A 316 -8.77 25.83 0.31
CA THR A 316 -9.42 24.72 -0.40
C THR A 316 -8.59 24.27 -1.61
N ILE A 317 -8.00 25.21 -2.35
CA ILE A 317 -7.10 24.92 -3.47
C ILE A 317 -5.79 24.28 -2.98
N MET A 318 -5.21 24.80 -1.89
CA MET A 318 -3.91 24.28 -1.38
C MET A 318 -4.00 22.83 -0.92
N TRP A 319 -5.04 22.48 -0.16
CA TRP A 319 -5.13 21.19 0.52
C TRP A 319 -6.22 20.27 -0.02
N GLY A 320 -7.02 20.75 -0.95
CA GLY A 320 -8.25 20.07 -1.36
C GLY A 320 -9.32 20.12 -0.26
N LYS A 321 -10.54 19.76 -0.60
CA LYS A 321 -11.64 19.71 0.37
C LYS A 321 -12.71 18.73 -0.07
N THR A 322 -13.14 17.88 0.85
CA THR A 322 -14.30 17.02 0.64
C THR A 322 -15.52 17.63 1.33
N PHE A 323 -16.52 17.98 0.55
CA PHE A 323 -17.83 18.39 1.01
C PHE A 323 -18.71 17.14 1.14
N ARG A 324 -19.47 17.06 2.21
CA ARG A 324 -20.39 15.94 2.46
C ARG A 324 -21.76 16.50 2.83
N THR A 325 -22.82 15.82 2.39
CA THR A 325 -24.20 16.12 2.85
C THR A 325 -24.37 15.80 4.34
N SER A 326 -25.38 16.39 4.98
CA SER A 326 -25.67 16.19 6.41
C SER A 326 -25.84 14.73 6.80
N ASN A 327 -26.42 13.90 5.95
CA ASN A 327 -26.56 12.46 6.13
C ASN A 327 -25.33 11.65 5.70
N LYS A 328 -24.23 12.33 5.27
CA LYS A 328 -22.96 11.74 4.79
C LYS A 328 -23.09 10.77 3.60
N ASN A 329 -24.25 10.74 2.94
CA ASN A 329 -24.49 9.84 1.81
C ASN A 329 -23.92 10.34 0.49
N ALA A 330 -23.77 11.66 0.29
CA ALA A 330 -23.14 12.22 -0.91
C ALA A 330 -21.91 13.04 -0.54
N TRP A 331 -20.94 13.05 -1.44
CA TRP A 331 -19.72 13.85 -1.28
C TRP A 331 -19.22 14.40 -2.60
N LEU A 332 -18.54 15.53 -2.52
CA LEU A 332 -17.77 16.15 -3.60
C LEU A 332 -16.38 16.48 -3.07
N THR A 333 -15.36 15.96 -3.70
CA THR A 333 -13.96 16.23 -3.38
C THR A 333 -13.35 17.15 -4.43
N LEU A 334 -12.90 18.32 -3.99
CA LEU A 334 -12.04 19.19 -4.76
C LEU A 334 -10.58 18.76 -4.53
N PRO A 335 -9.77 18.62 -5.59
CA PRO A 335 -8.38 18.20 -5.45
C PRO A 335 -7.52 19.28 -4.78
N SER A 336 -6.37 18.86 -4.23
CA SER A 336 -5.34 19.74 -3.70
C SER A 336 -4.53 20.42 -4.81
N LEU A 337 -3.74 21.44 -4.45
CA LEU A 337 -2.90 22.19 -5.39
C LEU A 337 -1.97 21.32 -6.23
N SER A 338 -1.49 20.21 -5.66
CA SER A 338 -0.64 19.25 -6.37
C SER A 338 -1.31 18.67 -7.62
N ALA A 339 -2.62 18.52 -7.61
CA ALA A 339 -3.39 18.04 -8.76
C ALA A 339 -3.63 19.12 -9.84
N TYR A 340 -3.33 20.38 -9.52
CA TYR A 340 -3.39 21.49 -10.48
C TYR A 340 -2.05 21.80 -11.13
N ILE A 341 -0.98 21.03 -10.86
CA ILE A 341 0.27 21.16 -11.60
C ILE A 341 -0.04 20.83 -13.06
N PRO A 342 0.05 21.80 -13.98
CA PRO A 342 -0.38 21.58 -15.34
C PRO A 342 0.56 20.60 -16.05
N GLU A 343 -0.01 19.62 -16.72
CA GLU A 343 0.73 18.78 -17.65
C GLU A 343 1.18 19.63 -18.84
N TYR A 344 2.36 19.33 -19.36
CA TYR A 344 2.94 20.01 -20.53
C TYR A 344 3.47 19.00 -21.52
N ASN A 345 3.17 19.22 -22.79
CA ASN A 345 3.74 18.49 -23.92
C ASN A 345 3.76 19.36 -25.19
N PHE A 346 4.51 18.95 -26.21
CA PHE A 346 4.66 19.75 -27.43
C PHE A 346 3.45 19.75 -28.35
N VAL A 347 2.52 18.80 -28.17
CA VAL A 347 1.28 18.69 -28.94
C VAL A 347 0.24 19.70 -28.41
N ASP A 348 -0.06 19.63 -27.13
CA ASP A 348 -1.17 20.35 -26.50
C ASP A 348 -0.76 21.66 -25.81
N GLY A 349 0.52 21.82 -25.50
CA GLY A 349 1.00 22.82 -24.57
C GLY A 349 0.66 22.46 -23.14
N PHE A 350 0.24 23.43 -22.33
CA PHE A 350 -0.25 23.20 -20.98
C PHE A 350 -1.70 22.70 -20.97
N TRP A 351 -1.98 21.74 -20.10
CA TRP A 351 -3.33 21.33 -19.77
C TRP A 351 -3.82 22.10 -18.54
N LEU A 352 -4.66 23.08 -18.76
CA LEU A 352 -5.21 23.94 -17.71
C LEU A 352 -6.63 23.48 -17.38
N GLY A 353 -6.85 22.90 -16.22
CA GLY A 353 -8.17 22.37 -15.90
C GLY A 353 -8.25 21.69 -14.54
N VAL A 354 -9.30 20.88 -14.36
CA VAL A 354 -9.62 20.26 -13.08
C VAL A 354 -10.18 18.85 -13.27
N LYS A 355 -9.87 17.99 -12.32
CA LYS A 355 -10.48 16.67 -12.13
C LYS A 355 -11.20 16.65 -10.79
N LEU A 356 -12.50 16.39 -10.79
CA LEU A 356 -13.33 16.33 -9.60
C LEU A 356 -13.63 14.87 -9.24
N LYS A 357 -13.88 14.60 -7.97
CA LYS A 357 -14.34 13.29 -7.51
C LYS A 357 -15.65 13.50 -6.74
N THR A 358 -16.74 12.91 -7.18
CA THR A 358 -18.02 12.95 -6.48
C THR A 358 -18.61 11.56 -6.37
N GLY A 359 -19.50 11.36 -5.42
CA GLY A 359 -20.18 10.09 -5.27
C GLY A 359 -21.35 10.15 -4.31
N VAL A 360 -22.18 9.12 -4.43
CA VAL A 360 -23.38 8.92 -3.60
C VAL A 360 -23.43 7.47 -3.15
N LYS A 361 -23.66 7.25 -1.86
CA LYS A 361 -24.04 5.94 -1.33
C LYS A 361 -25.51 5.68 -1.63
N LEU A 362 -25.79 4.71 -2.47
CA LEU A 362 -27.15 4.28 -2.80
C LEU A 362 -27.73 3.34 -1.74
N SER A 363 -26.84 2.48 -1.16
CA SER A 363 -27.14 1.59 -0.06
C SER A 363 -25.88 1.33 0.77
N GLU A 364 -25.94 0.50 1.82
CA GLU A 364 -24.76 0.07 2.59
C GLU A 364 -23.73 -0.67 1.71
N SER A 365 -24.20 -1.34 0.66
CA SER A 365 -23.38 -2.15 -0.24
C SER A 365 -23.16 -1.55 -1.63
N SER A 366 -23.80 -0.42 -1.96
CA SER A 366 -23.74 0.16 -3.30
C SER A 366 -23.35 1.62 -3.27
N THR A 367 -22.41 1.99 -4.12
CA THR A 367 -21.88 3.36 -4.23
C THR A 367 -21.79 3.74 -5.69
N LEU A 368 -22.35 4.89 -6.06
CA LEU A 368 -22.20 5.51 -7.37
C LEU A 368 -21.14 6.59 -7.26
N ARG A 369 -20.10 6.53 -8.11
CA ARG A 369 -19.03 7.53 -8.19
C ARG A 369 -19.02 8.17 -9.57
N PHE A 370 -18.80 9.47 -9.63
CA PHE A 370 -18.62 10.20 -10.88
C PHE A 370 -17.36 11.05 -10.81
N VAL A 371 -16.50 10.90 -11.81
CA VAL A 371 -15.18 11.55 -11.89
C VAL A 371 -15.05 12.32 -13.20
N PRO A 372 -15.61 13.55 -13.30
CA PRO A 372 -15.42 14.40 -14.46
C PRO A 372 -14.05 15.08 -14.43
N SER A 373 -13.46 15.27 -15.62
CA SER A 373 -12.26 16.09 -15.81
C SER A 373 -12.37 16.91 -17.08
N PHE A 374 -11.96 18.19 -17.00
CA PHE A 374 -11.98 19.13 -18.12
C PHE A 374 -10.68 19.92 -18.14
N TYR A 375 -10.07 20.04 -19.31
CA TYR A 375 -8.84 20.77 -19.52
C TYR A 375 -8.89 21.59 -20.80
N TYR A 376 -8.30 22.77 -20.76
CA TYR A 376 -8.01 23.57 -21.92
C TYR A 376 -6.55 23.38 -22.32
N THR A 377 -6.29 23.05 -23.57
CA THR A 377 -4.95 22.83 -24.12
C THR A 377 -4.45 24.12 -24.79
N THR A 378 -3.37 24.70 -24.26
CA THR A 378 -2.94 26.05 -24.63
C THR A 378 -2.37 26.17 -26.05
N ALA A 379 -1.67 25.14 -26.55
CA ALA A 379 -1.07 25.15 -27.88
C ALA A 379 -2.10 24.75 -28.98
N ARG A 380 -2.88 23.71 -28.72
CA ARG A 380 -3.98 23.29 -29.63
C ARG A 380 -5.18 24.19 -29.60
N LYS A 381 -5.34 24.99 -28.53
CA LYS A 381 -6.51 25.90 -28.32
C LYS A 381 -7.84 25.10 -28.35
N ASN A 382 -7.86 23.93 -27.75
CA ASN A 382 -9.00 23.02 -27.74
C ASN A 382 -9.36 22.61 -26.31
N TRP A 383 -10.64 22.29 -26.09
CA TRP A 383 -11.12 21.69 -24.86
C TRP A 383 -11.06 20.18 -24.97
N ILE A 384 -10.50 19.54 -23.98
CA ILE A 384 -10.48 18.09 -23.81
C ILE A 384 -11.03 17.72 -22.45
N GLY A 385 -11.57 16.53 -22.32
CA GLY A 385 -12.09 16.05 -21.04
C GLY A 385 -12.71 14.69 -21.14
N GLN A 386 -12.94 14.10 -19.98
CA GLN A 386 -13.62 12.83 -19.83
C GLN A 386 -14.50 12.81 -18.60
N GLY A 387 -15.50 11.92 -18.61
CA GLY A 387 -16.29 11.54 -17.46
C GLY A 387 -16.23 10.04 -17.25
N GLU A 388 -16.14 9.63 -15.99
CA GLU A 388 -16.21 8.23 -15.57
C GLU A 388 -17.29 8.09 -14.50
N LEU A 389 -18.30 7.26 -14.78
CA LEU A 389 -19.39 6.93 -13.86
C LEU A 389 -19.28 5.47 -13.46
N THR A 390 -18.97 5.20 -12.19
CA THR A 390 -18.77 3.83 -11.66
C THR A 390 -19.82 3.50 -10.61
N LEU A 391 -20.53 2.41 -10.81
CA LEU A 391 -21.45 1.80 -9.86
C LEU A 391 -20.78 0.58 -9.22
N ASP A 392 -20.39 0.69 -7.94
CA ASP A 392 -20.01 -0.45 -7.13
C ASP A 392 -21.28 -1.11 -6.60
N TYR A 393 -21.71 -2.24 -7.17
CA TYR A 393 -22.97 -2.88 -6.82
C TYR A 393 -22.83 -4.14 -5.95
N ALA A 394 -21.66 -4.78 -5.98
CA ALA A 394 -21.37 -6.00 -5.22
C ALA A 394 -19.94 -5.98 -4.63
N PRO A 395 -19.65 -5.15 -3.61
CA PRO A 395 -18.31 -4.97 -3.09
C PRO A 395 -17.69 -6.23 -2.48
N ARG A 396 -18.52 -7.19 -2.02
CA ARG A 396 -18.06 -8.50 -1.54
C ARG A 396 -17.53 -9.39 -2.66
N ASN A 397 -18.03 -9.21 -3.87
CA ASN A 397 -17.67 -9.97 -5.07
C ASN A 397 -16.86 -9.10 -6.06
N ARG A 398 -16.34 -7.95 -5.62
CA ARG A 398 -15.64 -6.98 -6.48
C ARG A 398 -16.46 -6.57 -7.71
N GLY A 399 -17.79 -6.60 -7.59
CA GLY A 399 -18.71 -6.28 -8.69
C GLY A 399 -18.84 -4.79 -8.89
N TYR A 400 -18.47 -4.31 -10.08
CA TYR A 400 -18.69 -2.93 -10.53
C TYR A 400 -19.07 -2.86 -12.01
N LEU A 401 -19.76 -1.79 -12.35
CA LEU A 401 -20.03 -1.35 -13.72
C LEU A 401 -19.52 0.07 -13.87
N SER A 402 -18.69 0.34 -14.89
CA SER A 402 -18.18 1.67 -15.18
C SER A 402 -18.52 2.09 -16.60
N LEU A 403 -18.97 3.35 -16.74
CA LEU A 403 -19.19 4.00 -18.02
C LEU A 403 -18.21 5.17 -18.11
N SER A 404 -17.38 5.20 -19.13
CA SER A 404 -16.44 6.29 -19.35
C SER A 404 -16.52 6.81 -20.78
N GLY A 405 -16.29 8.09 -20.97
CA GLY A 405 -16.28 8.66 -22.30
C GLY A 405 -15.74 10.08 -22.31
N GLY A 406 -15.26 10.51 -23.46
CA GLY A 406 -14.68 11.82 -23.61
C GLY A 406 -13.79 11.98 -24.84
N LEU A 407 -13.07 13.08 -24.86
CA LEU A 407 -12.05 13.45 -25.84
C LEU A 407 -10.75 13.74 -25.12
N LEU A 408 -9.69 12.99 -25.39
CA LEU A 408 -8.36 13.17 -24.78
C LEU A 408 -7.24 13.04 -25.80
N SER A 409 -6.08 13.62 -25.48
CA SER A 409 -4.81 13.26 -26.10
C SER A 409 -4.27 12.03 -25.38
N ALA A 410 -4.38 10.87 -26.02
CA ALA A 410 -3.97 9.58 -25.48
C ALA A 410 -2.55 9.21 -25.93
N ASP A 411 -1.79 8.55 -25.08
CA ASP A 411 -0.50 7.95 -25.44
C ASP A 411 -0.72 6.71 -26.30
N TYR A 412 0.09 6.52 -27.34
CA TYR A 412 0.09 5.28 -28.14
C TYR A 412 0.40 4.05 -27.29
N ASN A 413 1.28 4.18 -26.28
CA ASN A 413 1.61 3.12 -25.34
C ASN A 413 0.96 3.34 -23.97
N SER A 414 -0.26 2.87 -23.81
CA SER A 414 -0.97 2.92 -22.50
C SER A 414 -0.29 2.09 -21.40
N GLU A 415 0.63 1.18 -21.74
CA GLU A 415 1.38 0.33 -20.79
C GLU A 415 2.77 0.91 -20.46
N SER A 416 3.14 2.08 -20.98
CA SER A 416 4.47 2.69 -20.77
C SER A 416 4.82 2.83 -19.28
N GLY A 417 3.82 3.15 -18.48
CA GLY A 417 3.97 3.40 -17.04
C GLY A 417 4.74 4.69 -16.73
N GLU A 418 5.04 5.51 -17.73
CA GLU A 418 5.66 6.82 -17.52
C GLU A 418 4.63 7.85 -17.14
N SER A 419 5.00 8.67 -16.16
CA SER A 419 4.16 9.74 -15.67
C SER A 419 4.13 10.91 -16.66
N ARG A 420 2.94 11.46 -16.88
CA ARG A 420 2.78 12.69 -17.65
C ARG A 420 3.54 13.86 -17.02
N LEU A 421 3.70 13.88 -15.70
CA LEU A 421 4.51 14.87 -14.99
C LEU A 421 6.01 14.76 -15.37
N ILE A 422 6.57 13.57 -15.37
CA ILE A 422 7.96 13.34 -15.77
C ILE A 422 8.15 13.71 -17.25
N ASN A 423 7.21 13.32 -18.13
CA ASN A 423 7.23 13.73 -19.51
C ASN A 423 7.16 15.26 -19.67
N SER A 424 6.35 15.95 -18.85
CA SER A 424 6.26 17.42 -18.85
C SER A 424 7.60 18.07 -18.50
N MET A 425 8.30 17.54 -17.49
CA MET A 425 9.64 18.02 -17.13
C MET A 425 10.66 17.74 -18.23
N SER A 426 10.65 16.56 -18.81
CA SER A 426 11.57 16.17 -19.90
C SER A 426 11.35 17.03 -21.14
N SER A 427 10.09 17.23 -21.55
CA SER A 427 9.73 18.04 -22.70
C SER A 427 10.08 19.51 -22.49
N SER A 428 9.67 20.09 -21.37
CA SER A 428 9.87 21.53 -21.11
C SER A 428 11.35 21.91 -20.97
N LEU A 429 12.15 21.07 -20.31
CA LEU A 429 13.56 21.37 -20.02
C LEU A 429 14.50 20.87 -21.12
N PHE A 430 14.34 19.63 -21.57
CA PHE A 430 15.33 18.95 -22.41
C PHE A 430 14.93 18.80 -23.87
N GLY A 431 13.68 19.03 -24.22
CA GLY A 431 13.20 18.84 -25.59
C GLY A 431 12.79 17.40 -25.94
N HIS A 432 12.92 16.46 -24.97
CA HIS A 432 12.57 15.05 -25.16
C HIS A 432 11.11 14.79 -24.83
N ASN A 433 10.40 14.11 -25.73
CA ASN A 433 9.01 13.74 -25.57
C ASN A 433 8.88 12.20 -25.54
N HIS A 434 8.80 11.65 -24.34
CA HIS A 434 8.70 10.19 -24.13
C HIS A 434 7.30 9.63 -24.42
N LEU A 435 6.26 10.47 -24.36
CA LEU A 435 4.88 10.10 -24.65
C LEU A 435 4.46 10.68 -26.01
N LYS A 436 4.18 9.82 -26.98
CA LYS A 436 3.66 10.23 -28.29
C LYS A 436 2.15 10.14 -28.27
N LEU A 437 1.47 11.20 -28.67
CA LEU A 437 0.05 11.39 -28.43
C LEU A 437 -0.76 11.34 -29.72
N TYR A 438 -1.95 10.76 -29.62
CA TYR A 438 -3.01 10.84 -30.65
C TYR A 438 -4.31 11.32 -29.99
N GLU A 439 -5.19 11.93 -30.77
CA GLU A 439 -6.52 12.30 -30.33
C GLU A 439 -7.41 11.07 -30.26
N ASN A 440 -8.06 10.86 -29.12
CA ASN A 440 -8.97 9.76 -28.89
C ASN A 440 -10.32 10.29 -28.36
N THR A 441 -11.36 10.19 -29.19
CA THR A 441 -12.75 10.32 -28.73
C THR A 441 -13.26 8.93 -28.44
N PHE A 442 -13.73 8.68 -27.24
CA PHE A 442 -14.06 7.30 -26.83
C PHE A 442 -15.32 7.23 -25.96
N PHE A 443 -15.93 6.07 -26.01
CA PHE A 443 -16.94 5.63 -25.05
C PHE A 443 -16.67 4.17 -24.68
N THR A 444 -16.59 3.91 -23.37
CA THR A 444 -16.22 2.55 -22.88
C THR A 444 -17.19 2.16 -21.77
N VAL A 445 -17.59 0.88 -21.80
CA VAL A 445 -18.37 0.22 -20.77
C VAL A 445 -17.49 -0.89 -20.19
N ASP A 446 -17.16 -0.81 -18.92
CA ASP A 446 -16.35 -1.80 -18.21
C ASP A 446 -17.19 -2.48 -17.14
N HIS A 447 -17.08 -3.79 -17.02
CA HIS A 447 -17.70 -4.58 -15.98
C HIS A 447 -16.70 -5.56 -15.41
N ALA A 448 -16.69 -5.73 -14.09
CA ALA A 448 -15.95 -6.81 -13.44
C ALA A 448 -16.78 -7.43 -12.31
N ILE A 449 -16.56 -8.72 -12.08
CA ILE A 449 -17.13 -9.48 -10.97
C ILE A 449 -16.24 -10.66 -10.61
N GLU A 450 -16.19 -10.99 -9.33
CA GLU A 450 -15.55 -12.19 -8.78
C GLU A 450 -16.63 -13.25 -8.46
N PRO A 451 -16.98 -14.15 -9.41
CA PRO A 451 -18.01 -15.16 -9.19
C PRO A 451 -17.61 -16.22 -8.15
N ALA A 452 -16.31 -16.50 -8.06
CA ALA A 452 -15.74 -17.38 -7.05
C ALA A 452 -14.48 -16.78 -6.47
N ASN A 453 -14.12 -17.12 -5.24
CA ASN A 453 -12.96 -16.57 -4.56
C ASN A 453 -11.66 -16.78 -5.38
N GLY A 454 -11.01 -15.66 -5.70
CA GLY A 454 -9.78 -15.64 -6.51
C GLY A 454 -10.01 -15.76 -8.02
N LEU A 455 -11.24 -15.89 -8.49
CA LEU A 455 -11.60 -15.90 -9.92
C LEU A 455 -12.29 -14.59 -10.27
N LEU A 456 -11.56 -13.67 -10.92
CA LEU A 456 -12.09 -12.39 -11.39
C LEU A 456 -12.35 -12.47 -12.89
N PHE A 457 -13.57 -12.17 -13.28
CA PHE A 457 -13.94 -11.95 -14.68
C PHE A 457 -14.11 -10.47 -14.94
N SER A 458 -13.46 -9.96 -15.98
CA SER A 458 -13.58 -8.58 -16.45
C SER A 458 -13.97 -8.56 -17.91
N SER A 459 -14.83 -7.62 -18.30
CA SER A 459 -15.23 -7.39 -19.67
C SER A 459 -15.26 -5.89 -19.96
N SER A 460 -14.91 -5.52 -21.18
CA SER A 460 -14.90 -4.13 -21.64
C SER A 460 -15.39 -4.07 -23.08
N LEU A 461 -16.26 -3.09 -23.36
CA LEU A 461 -16.68 -2.73 -24.71
C LEU A 461 -16.35 -1.27 -24.95
N SER A 462 -15.49 -0.98 -25.91
CA SER A 462 -14.98 0.37 -26.19
C SER A 462 -15.16 0.74 -27.65
N TRP A 463 -15.84 1.84 -27.88
CA TRP A 463 -15.81 2.53 -29.17
C TRP A 463 -14.79 3.67 -29.11
N GLN A 464 -13.98 3.84 -30.16
CA GLN A 464 -12.96 4.86 -30.23
C GLN A 464 -12.90 5.47 -31.62
N ARG A 465 -12.82 6.79 -31.72
CA ARG A 465 -12.42 7.54 -32.91
C ARG A 465 -11.04 8.13 -32.65
N ARG A 466 -10.11 7.79 -33.51
CA ARG A 466 -8.69 8.09 -33.34
C ARG A 466 -8.16 8.94 -34.48
N LYS A 467 -7.36 9.95 -34.15
CA LYS A 467 -6.73 10.84 -35.09
C LYS A 467 -5.31 11.15 -34.67
N MET A 468 -4.38 11.17 -35.62
CA MET A 468 -2.99 11.56 -35.40
C MET A 468 -2.88 13.03 -35.00
N LEU A 469 -1.95 13.35 -34.12
CA LEU A 469 -1.65 14.71 -33.67
C LEU A 469 -0.21 15.07 -34.03
N ASP A 470 0.02 16.35 -34.34
CA ASP A 470 1.33 16.94 -34.60
C ASP A 470 1.75 17.90 -33.48
N ASN A 471 3.04 18.16 -33.37
CA ASN A 471 3.57 19.15 -32.44
C ASN A 471 3.14 20.57 -32.86
N HIS A 472 2.55 21.33 -31.93
CA HIS A 472 2.27 22.77 -32.09
C HIS A 472 3.39 23.65 -31.52
N ILE A 473 4.23 23.08 -30.62
CA ILE A 473 5.39 23.74 -30.02
C ILE A 473 6.65 23.12 -30.60
N ARG A 474 7.55 23.95 -31.13
CA ARG A 474 8.76 23.50 -31.82
C ARG A 474 10.02 23.52 -30.96
N LYS A 475 10.02 24.21 -29.82
CA LYS A 475 11.19 24.36 -28.95
C LYS A 475 10.84 24.24 -27.48
N SER A 476 11.71 23.65 -26.70
CA SER A 476 11.65 23.62 -25.24
C SER A 476 11.97 25.01 -24.64
N TRP A 477 11.80 25.16 -23.33
CA TRP A 477 12.14 26.41 -22.62
C TRP A 477 13.61 26.78 -22.74
N PHE A 478 14.51 25.81 -22.83
CA PHE A 478 15.95 26.01 -23.08
C PHE A 478 16.30 26.04 -24.58
N LYS A 479 15.34 26.36 -25.46
CA LYS A 479 15.49 26.52 -26.92
C LYS A 479 16.02 25.26 -27.64
N ARG A 480 15.93 24.09 -27.06
CA ARG A 480 16.20 22.82 -27.73
C ARG A 480 15.03 22.47 -28.65
N ASP A 481 15.32 21.86 -29.78
CA ASP A 481 14.29 21.44 -30.71
C ASP A 481 13.41 20.36 -30.07
N ALA A 482 12.10 20.47 -30.30
CA ALA A 482 11.10 19.54 -29.82
C ALA A 482 11.19 18.24 -30.61
N GLU A 483 11.30 17.13 -29.91
CA GLU A 483 11.27 15.79 -30.49
C GLU A 483 9.92 15.55 -31.18
N PRO A 484 9.89 15.01 -32.43
CA PRO A 484 8.65 14.78 -33.15
C PRO A 484 7.65 13.90 -32.39
N ASN A 485 6.36 14.13 -32.58
CA ASN A 485 5.29 13.29 -32.00
C ASN A 485 5.05 12.02 -32.85
N ILE A 486 6.13 11.33 -33.16
CA ILE A 486 6.15 10.13 -33.99
C ILE A 486 6.78 8.98 -33.18
N PRO A 487 6.07 7.86 -32.96
CA PRO A 487 6.63 6.70 -32.28
C PRO A 487 7.85 6.12 -33.00
N GLU A 488 8.92 5.89 -32.29
CA GLU A 488 10.13 5.25 -32.81
C GLU A 488 9.93 3.73 -32.94
N ASN A 489 9.37 3.31 -34.08
CA ASN A 489 9.18 1.90 -34.40
C ASN A 489 9.18 1.68 -35.91
N THR A 490 9.86 0.65 -36.37
CA THR A 490 9.96 0.33 -37.82
C THR A 490 8.61 -0.04 -38.47
N ALA A 491 7.67 -0.51 -37.64
CA ALA A 491 6.32 -0.86 -38.09
C ALA A 491 5.33 0.30 -37.96
N PHE A 492 5.74 1.43 -37.41
CA PHE A 492 4.88 2.63 -37.35
C PHE A 492 4.55 3.13 -38.74
N ARG A 493 3.30 3.45 -38.96
CA ARG A 493 2.80 4.15 -40.18
C ARG A 493 1.87 5.28 -39.72
N PRO A 494 1.86 6.42 -40.44
CA PRO A 494 0.91 7.49 -40.18
C PRO A 494 -0.52 6.95 -40.15
N MET A 495 -1.21 7.23 -39.06
CA MET A 495 -2.54 6.71 -38.80
C MET A 495 -3.58 7.67 -39.39
N PRO A 496 -4.40 7.24 -40.35
CA PRO A 496 -5.55 8.00 -40.78
C PRO A 496 -6.62 8.05 -39.67
N GLU A 497 -7.50 9.02 -39.74
CA GLU A 497 -8.67 9.04 -38.86
C GLU A 497 -9.48 7.76 -39.04
N ASN A 498 -9.76 7.07 -37.94
CA ASN A 498 -10.42 5.77 -37.95
C ASN A 498 -11.28 5.56 -36.71
N ASP A 499 -12.36 4.80 -36.92
CA ASP A 499 -13.25 4.32 -35.86
C ASP A 499 -13.01 2.84 -35.63
N ILE A 500 -13.03 2.42 -34.36
CA ILE A 500 -12.89 1.03 -33.95
C ILE A 500 -13.86 0.69 -32.81
N LEU A 501 -14.45 -0.48 -32.88
CA LEU A 501 -15.19 -1.08 -31.77
C LEU A 501 -14.37 -2.27 -31.26
N LYS A 502 -14.03 -2.27 -29.98
CA LYS A 502 -13.21 -3.30 -29.34
C LYS A 502 -13.95 -3.93 -28.16
N ALA A 503 -14.04 -5.26 -28.15
CA ALA A 503 -14.47 -6.02 -26.99
C ALA A 503 -13.26 -6.73 -26.37
N SER A 504 -13.14 -6.65 -25.04
CA SER A 504 -12.07 -7.29 -24.26
C SER A 504 -12.69 -8.15 -23.18
N PHE A 505 -12.16 -9.35 -22.99
CA PHE A 505 -12.53 -10.27 -21.92
C PHE A 505 -11.28 -10.75 -21.22
N GLU A 506 -11.27 -10.70 -19.89
CA GLU A 506 -10.14 -11.15 -19.07
C GLU A 506 -10.64 -12.04 -17.94
N LEU A 507 -9.99 -13.17 -17.78
CA LEU A 507 -10.19 -14.09 -16.67
C LEU A 507 -8.91 -14.18 -15.88
N GLU A 508 -8.92 -13.61 -14.67
CA GLU A 508 -7.80 -13.69 -13.72
C GLU A 508 -8.12 -14.71 -12.63
N TYR A 509 -7.20 -15.64 -12.37
CA TYR A 509 -7.36 -16.66 -11.36
C TYR A 509 -6.15 -16.73 -10.43
N THR A 510 -6.41 -16.56 -9.13
CA THR A 510 -5.44 -16.77 -8.05
C THR A 510 -5.92 -17.91 -7.17
N PRO A 511 -5.31 -19.11 -7.25
CA PRO A 511 -5.70 -20.24 -6.42
C PRO A 511 -5.60 -19.93 -4.92
N ALA A 512 -6.58 -20.39 -4.14
CA ALA A 512 -6.62 -20.19 -2.69
C ALA A 512 -6.26 -18.76 -2.25
N HIS A 513 -6.84 -17.76 -2.92
CA HIS A 513 -6.59 -16.35 -2.62
C HIS A 513 -7.19 -16.00 -1.26
N TYR A 514 -6.32 -15.71 -0.29
CA TYR A 514 -6.72 -15.36 1.06
C TYR A 514 -7.23 -13.92 1.11
N TYR A 515 -8.26 -13.70 1.92
CA TYR A 515 -8.80 -12.37 2.16
C TYR A 515 -9.34 -12.25 3.59
N HIS A 516 -9.41 -11.04 4.09
CA HIS A 516 -10.20 -10.70 5.27
C HIS A 516 -11.30 -9.70 4.89
N MET A 517 -12.35 -9.62 5.70
CA MET A 517 -13.39 -8.62 5.53
C MET A 517 -13.06 -7.39 6.35
N SER A 518 -13.06 -6.22 5.71
CA SER A 518 -12.92 -4.92 6.38
C SER A 518 -14.03 -4.01 5.88
N GLN A 519 -14.84 -3.48 6.80
CA GLN A 519 -15.97 -2.58 6.48
C GLN A 519 -16.87 -3.11 5.34
N GLY A 520 -17.17 -4.41 5.33
CA GLY A 520 -18.01 -5.05 4.32
C GLY A 520 -17.37 -5.31 2.96
N LYS A 521 -16.06 -4.98 2.78
CA LYS A 521 -15.28 -5.23 1.56
C LYS A 521 -14.25 -6.33 1.79
N LYS A 522 -13.98 -7.12 0.75
CA LYS A 522 -12.83 -8.05 0.75
C LYS A 522 -11.52 -7.27 0.61
N VAL A 523 -10.58 -7.52 1.52
CA VAL A 523 -9.20 -7.07 1.43
C VAL A 523 -8.34 -8.30 1.23
N TYR A 524 -7.68 -8.39 0.08
CA TYR A 524 -6.86 -9.54 -0.29
C TYR A 524 -5.48 -9.45 0.33
N GLU A 525 -4.99 -10.61 0.75
CA GLU A 525 -3.64 -10.81 1.24
C GLU A 525 -2.75 -11.40 0.15
N ALA A 526 -1.43 -11.40 0.38
CA ALA A 526 -0.51 -12.03 -0.57
C ALA A 526 -0.79 -13.53 -0.72
N SER A 527 -0.98 -13.98 -1.96
CA SER A 527 -1.19 -15.41 -2.24
C SER A 527 0.13 -16.18 -2.26
N ARG A 528 0.06 -17.44 -1.82
CA ARG A 528 1.17 -18.41 -1.99
C ARG A 528 1.23 -19.03 -3.39
N TYR A 529 0.24 -18.77 -4.21
CA TYR A 529 0.13 -19.31 -5.58
C TYR A 529 0.29 -18.19 -6.61
N PRO A 530 0.72 -18.53 -7.82
CA PRO A 530 0.72 -17.58 -8.92
C PRO A 530 -0.69 -17.09 -9.24
N THR A 531 -0.77 -15.87 -9.73
CA THR A 531 -1.96 -15.35 -10.39
C THR A 531 -1.80 -15.58 -11.89
N PHE A 532 -2.76 -16.26 -12.49
CA PHE A 532 -2.83 -16.49 -13.93
C PHE A 532 -3.89 -15.57 -14.53
N ALA A 533 -3.63 -15.01 -15.71
CA ALA A 533 -4.66 -14.30 -16.45
C ALA A 533 -4.65 -14.71 -17.94
N LEU A 534 -5.85 -14.85 -18.48
CA LEU A 534 -6.10 -15.04 -19.90
C LEU A 534 -6.95 -13.89 -20.38
N LYS A 535 -6.41 -13.11 -21.33
CA LYS A 535 -7.10 -11.98 -21.94
C LYS A 535 -7.34 -12.23 -23.41
N TYR A 536 -8.53 -11.92 -23.86
CA TYR A 536 -8.93 -11.98 -25.25
C TYR A 536 -9.51 -10.63 -25.67
N ASP A 537 -8.91 -10.02 -26.68
CA ASP A 537 -9.38 -8.79 -27.30
C ASP A 537 -9.86 -9.08 -28.74
N ARG A 538 -11.02 -8.54 -29.09
CA ARG A 538 -11.60 -8.59 -30.43
C ARG A 538 -11.87 -7.17 -30.91
N ALA A 539 -11.29 -6.81 -32.04
CA ALA A 539 -11.63 -5.58 -32.76
C ALA A 539 -12.60 -5.89 -33.91
N PHE A 540 -13.65 -5.09 -33.99
CA PHE A 540 -14.66 -5.21 -35.03
C PHE A 540 -14.51 -4.07 -36.04
N PRO A 541 -14.55 -4.39 -37.36
CA PRO A 541 -14.57 -3.35 -38.38
C PRO A 541 -15.87 -2.55 -38.29
N MET A 542 -15.76 -1.24 -38.29
CA MET A 542 -16.93 -0.34 -38.26
C MET A 542 -17.29 0.09 -39.67
N SER A 543 -18.57 -0.11 -40.04
CA SER A 543 -19.12 0.35 -41.32
C SER A 543 -19.05 1.89 -41.36
N GLY A 544 -18.55 2.46 -42.45
CA GLY A 544 -18.35 3.93 -42.59
C GLY A 544 -16.93 4.40 -42.23
N SER A 545 -16.11 3.59 -41.60
CA SER A 545 -14.69 3.89 -41.44
C SER A 545 -13.94 3.61 -42.73
N ARG A 546 -13.05 4.52 -43.15
CA ARG A 546 -12.20 4.36 -44.36
C ARG A 546 -11.25 3.17 -44.27
N TYR A 547 -10.92 2.78 -43.01
CA TYR A 547 -10.02 1.67 -42.71
C TYR A 547 -10.69 0.70 -41.75
N LEU A 548 -10.94 -0.51 -42.24
CA LEU A 548 -11.60 -1.57 -41.48
C LEU A 548 -10.57 -2.35 -40.67
N THR A 549 -10.28 -1.89 -39.46
CA THR A 549 -9.41 -2.60 -38.53
C THR A 549 -10.14 -3.79 -37.92
N SER A 550 -9.54 -4.96 -38.04
CA SER A 550 -10.07 -6.21 -37.45
C SER A 550 -8.93 -7.08 -36.96
N TYR A 551 -9.03 -7.61 -35.75
CA TYR A 551 -8.07 -8.57 -35.21
C TYR A 551 -8.63 -9.34 -34.02
N HIS A 552 -8.01 -10.45 -33.70
CA HIS A 552 -8.10 -11.18 -32.46
C HIS A 552 -6.74 -11.11 -31.77
N LEU A 553 -6.74 -10.84 -30.50
CA LEU A 553 -5.54 -10.85 -29.69
C LEU A 553 -5.76 -11.73 -28.46
N MET A 554 -4.92 -12.73 -28.30
CA MET A 554 -4.92 -13.61 -27.16
C MET A 554 -3.66 -13.41 -26.33
N GLN A 555 -3.81 -13.18 -25.02
CA GLN A 555 -2.70 -12.93 -24.13
C GLN A 555 -2.83 -13.83 -22.90
N PHE A 556 -1.72 -14.43 -22.51
CA PHE A 556 -1.59 -15.17 -21.26
C PHE A 556 -0.58 -14.49 -20.37
N SER A 557 -0.87 -14.38 -19.08
CA SER A 557 0.09 -13.91 -18.10
C SER A 557 0.08 -14.78 -16.85
N ALA A 558 1.25 -14.92 -16.23
CA ALA A 558 1.43 -15.51 -14.92
C ALA A 558 2.39 -14.66 -14.11
N LYS A 559 2.02 -14.35 -12.87
CA LYS A 559 2.84 -13.52 -11.96
C LYS A 559 2.75 -14.02 -10.53
N GLN A 560 3.85 -13.88 -9.79
CA GLN A 560 3.85 -14.20 -8.36
C GLN A 560 4.91 -13.39 -7.63
N LYS A 561 4.58 -13.06 -6.37
CA LYS A 561 5.53 -12.56 -5.38
C LYS A 561 5.72 -13.65 -4.33
N ILE A 562 6.96 -14.11 -4.18
CA ILE A 562 7.33 -15.18 -3.24
C ILE A 562 8.22 -14.57 -2.18
N GLU A 563 7.83 -14.72 -0.93
CA GLU A 563 8.68 -14.40 0.22
C GLU A 563 9.31 -15.68 0.74
N PHE A 564 10.63 -15.73 0.82
CA PHE A 564 11.36 -16.86 1.34
C PHE A 564 12.44 -16.44 2.31
N GLY A 565 12.55 -17.17 3.42
CA GLY A 565 13.30 -16.67 4.56
C GLY A 565 12.60 -15.44 5.13
N MET A 566 13.37 -14.55 5.78
CA MET A 566 12.80 -13.37 6.45
C MET A 566 12.98 -12.07 5.65
N PHE A 567 13.86 -12.06 4.67
CA PHE A 567 14.23 -10.82 3.98
C PHE A 567 14.37 -10.96 2.48
N ASN A 568 14.11 -12.16 1.94
CA ASN A 568 14.22 -12.40 0.51
C ASN A 568 12.83 -12.40 -0.11
N ARG A 569 12.70 -11.67 -1.20
CA ARG A 569 11.50 -11.60 -2.03
C ARG A 569 11.88 -11.87 -3.46
N LEU A 570 11.15 -12.76 -4.11
CA LEU A 570 11.27 -13.03 -5.53
C LEU A 570 9.98 -12.61 -6.21
N HIS A 571 10.07 -11.67 -7.13
CA HIS A 571 8.98 -11.29 -8.01
C HIS A 571 9.27 -11.84 -9.40
N TRP A 572 8.34 -12.57 -9.95
CA TRP A 572 8.46 -13.04 -11.32
C TRP A 572 7.16 -12.83 -12.09
N SER A 573 7.27 -12.60 -13.39
CA SER A 573 6.14 -12.53 -14.31
C SER A 573 6.54 -13.08 -15.68
N VAL A 574 5.59 -13.75 -16.32
CA VAL A 574 5.69 -14.22 -17.69
C VAL A 574 4.44 -13.74 -18.43
N ASN A 575 4.63 -13.17 -19.60
CA ASN A 575 3.56 -12.72 -20.48
C ASN A 575 3.83 -13.22 -21.89
N ALA A 576 2.83 -13.75 -22.56
CA ALA A 576 2.94 -14.16 -23.94
C ALA A 576 1.62 -13.88 -24.67
N GLY A 577 1.69 -13.66 -25.96
CA GLY A 577 0.48 -13.42 -26.72
C GLY A 577 0.69 -13.49 -28.23
N SER A 578 -0.41 -13.50 -28.94
CA SER A 578 -0.45 -13.59 -30.38
C SER A 578 -1.64 -12.87 -30.98
N PHE A 579 -1.40 -12.17 -32.05
CA PHE A 579 -2.45 -11.68 -32.93
C PHE A 579 -2.85 -12.76 -33.94
N PHE A 580 -4.14 -12.80 -34.24
CA PHE A 580 -4.74 -13.70 -35.25
C PHE A 580 -5.68 -12.90 -36.14
N ASP A 581 -5.77 -13.28 -37.40
CA ASP A 581 -6.61 -12.64 -38.44
C ASP A 581 -6.55 -11.10 -38.37
N ALA A 582 -5.33 -10.60 -38.26
CA ALA A 582 -5.06 -9.19 -38.08
C ALA A 582 -5.05 -8.45 -39.42
N LYS A 583 -6.00 -7.52 -39.59
CA LYS A 583 -6.15 -6.71 -40.83
C LYS A 583 -6.16 -5.23 -40.46
N ASN A 584 -5.36 -4.42 -41.18
CA ASN A 584 -5.31 -2.96 -41.08
C ASN A 584 -5.10 -2.45 -39.68
N LEU A 585 -4.25 -3.12 -38.86
CA LEU A 585 -3.94 -2.66 -37.52
C LEU A 585 -3.29 -1.29 -37.55
N GLN A 586 -3.81 -0.39 -36.73
CA GLN A 586 -3.18 0.91 -36.49
C GLN A 586 -2.25 0.82 -35.27
N PHE A 587 -1.28 1.73 -35.17
CA PHE A 587 -0.25 1.63 -34.13
C PHE A 587 -0.79 1.59 -32.67
N PRO A 588 -1.90 2.26 -32.30
CA PRO A 588 -2.52 2.11 -30.97
C PRO A 588 -3.06 0.70 -30.67
N ASP A 589 -3.24 -0.14 -31.73
CA ASP A 589 -3.72 -1.52 -31.57
C ASP A 589 -2.60 -2.55 -31.37
N PHE A 590 -1.35 -2.12 -31.51
CA PHE A 590 -0.20 -2.99 -31.30
C PHE A 590 -0.11 -3.42 -29.84
N LYS A 591 0.54 -4.53 -29.56
CA LYS A 591 0.99 -4.83 -28.21
C LYS A 591 2.18 -3.94 -27.90
N HIS A 592 2.00 -3.11 -26.90
CA HIS A 592 3.04 -2.24 -26.36
C HIS A 592 3.63 -2.86 -25.10
N PHE A 593 4.85 -2.49 -24.78
CA PHE A 593 5.55 -2.95 -23.60
C PHE A 593 6.05 -1.75 -22.79
N ALA A 594 6.09 -1.91 -21.48
CA ALA A 594 6.68 -0.90 -20.63
C ALA A 594 8.19 -0.83 -20.90
N SER A 595 8.63 0.19 -21.62
CA SER A 595 10.04 0.49 -21.86
C SER A 595 10.26 1.98 -21.88
N THR A 596 11.29 2.46 -21.21
CA THR A 596 11.62 3.89 -21.19
C THR A 596 13.06 4.10 -20.80
N ARG A 597 13.79 4.73 -21.70
CA ARG A 597 15.15 5.18 -21.46
C ARG A 597 15.16 6.55 -20.81
N ILE A 598 14.83 6.58 -19.52
CA ILE A 598 14.77 7.80 -18.73
C ILE A 598 15.54 7.64 -17.41
N LEU A 599 16.18 8.73 -16.97
CA LEU A 599 16.94 8.70 -15.72
C LEU A 599 16.02 8.55 -14.49
N VAL A 600 14.89 9.24 -14.48
CA VAL A 600 13.92 9.21 -13.37
C VAL A 600 12.59 8.63 -13.86
N THR A 601 12.12 7.58 -13.20
CA THR A 601 10.85 6.91 -13.51
C THR A 601 10.00 6.74 -12.26
N GLU A 602 8.69 6.70 -12.40
CA GLU A 602 7.77 6.30 -11.32
C GLU A 602 7.58 4.80 -11.22
N ARG A 603 8.02 4.04 -12.23
CA ARG A 603 7.85 2.60 -12.28
C ARG A 603 8.76 1.86 -11.32
N SER A 604 8.24 0.77 -10.77
CA SER A 604 9.07 -0.27 -10.16
C SER A 604 9.98 -0.93 -11.19
N PHE A 605 11.16 -1.34 -10.76
CA PHE A 605 12.06 -2.13 -11.61
C PHE A 605 11.65 -3.60 -11.77
N ASP A 606 10.48 -4.02 -11.28
CA ASP A 606 9.99 -5.40 -11.43
C ASP A 606 9.53 -5.72 -12.85
N THR A 607 9.05 -4.71 -13.57
CA THR A 607 8.48 -4.86 -14.91
C THR A 607 9.02 -3.78 -15.85
N GLY A 608 9.06 -4.09 -17.13
CA GLY A 608 9.49 -3.15 -18.15
C GLY A 608 11.01 -3.07 -18.32
N PHE A 609 11.43 -2.42 -19.39
CA PHE A 609 12.82 -2.25 -19.79
C PHE A 609 13.29 -0.81 -19.51
N SER A 610 14.55 -0.65 -19.10
CA SER A 610 15.09 0.64 -18.67
C SER A 610 16.06 1.27 -19.68
N LEU A 611 16.48 0.53 -20.70
CA LEU A 611 17.49 0.96 -21.66
C LEU A 611 16.99 1.14 -23.09
N LEU A 612 15.73 0.81 -23.35
CA LEU A 612 15.09 0.99 -24.64
C LEU A 612 14.08 2.13 -24.60
N ASP A 613 13.98 2.83 -25.72
CA ASP A 613 12.99 3.88 -25.87
C ASP A 613 11.57 3.31 -25.98
N ASN A 614 10.59 4.14 -25.64
CA ASN A 614 9.21 3.74 -25.40
C ASN A 614 8.65 3.12 -26.66
N TYR A 615 8.35 2.71 -27.45
CA TYR A 615 7.70 2.11 -28.64
C TYR A 615 8.55 1.10 -29.42
N VAL A 616 9.86 1.02 -29.18
CA VAL A 616 10.79 0.18 -29.95
C VAL A 616 10.36 -1.28 -29.98
N LEU A 617 9.85 -1.79 -28.85
CA LEU A 617 9.40 -3.18 -28.72
C LEU A 617 7.95 -3.42 -29.18
N SER A 618 7.20 -2.37 -29.56
CA SER A 618 5.79 -2.53 -29.95
C SER A 618 5.62 -3.46 -31.16
N THR A 619 4.69 -4.40 -31.08
CA THR A 619 4.50 -5.44 -32.08
C THR A 619 3.04 -5.73 -32.37
N ASN A 620 2.75 -6.14 -33.57
CA ASN A 620 1.46 -6.65 -34.04
C ASN A 620 1.48 -8.15 -34.36
N THR A 621 2.48 -8.87 -33.82
CA THR A 621 2.69 -10.30 -34.10
C THR A 621 2.63 -11.11 -32.77
N ARG A 622 3.52 -12.08 -32.61
CA ARG A 622 3.65 -12.92 -31.43
C ARG A 622 4.80 -12.45 -30.58
N TRP A 623 4.65 -12.59 -29.27
CA TRP A 623 5.71 -12.24 -28.32
C TRP A 623 5.68 -13.15 -27.08
N ALA A 624 6.80 -13.19 -26.39
CA ALA A 624 6.93 -13.73 -25.05
C ALA A 624 7.89 -12.85 -24.25
N GLN A 625 7.52 -12.52 -23.00
CA GLN A 625 8.30 -11.71 -22.07
C GLN A 625 8.38 -12.41 -20.72
N ALA A 626 9.54 -12.39 -20.10
CA ALA A 626 9.76 -12.86 -18.74
C ALA A 626 10.54 -11.82 -17.92
N ASN A 627 10.11 -11.60 -16.69
CA ASN A 627 10.77 -10.71 -15.74
C ASN A 627 10.97 -11.45 -14.43
N VAL A 628 12.16 -11.30 -13.83
CA VAL A 628 12.50 -11.84 -12.52
C VAL A 628 13.25 -10.77 -11.74
N SER A 629 12.80 -10.48 -10.53
CA SER A 629 13.48 -9.57 -9.60
C SER A 629 13.65 -10.25 -8.25
N TRP A 630 14.90 -10.40 -7.83
CA TRP A 630 15.24 -10.98 -6.52
C TRP A 630 15.73 -9.89 -5.57
N TYR A 631 14.98 -9.64 -4.52
CA TYR A 631 15.27 -8.67 -3.48
C TYR A 631 15.89 -9.35 -2.27
N THR A 632 17.00 -8.80 -1.81
CA THR A 632 17.70 -9.29 -0.62
C THR A 632 18.58 -8.18 -0.02
N PRO A 633 18.76 -8.10 1.29
CA PRO A 633 19.67 -7.10 1.89
C PRO A 633 21.13 -7.58 1.96
N TYR A 634 21.48 -8.71 1.34
CA TYR A 634 22.72 -9.41 1.62
C TYR A 634 23.58 -9.76 0.40
N LEU A 635 23.55 -8.94 -0.66
CA LEU A 635 24.38 -9.14 -1.85
C LEU A 635 25.78 -8.47 -1.70
N LEU A 636 25.90 -7.24 -2.10
CA LEU A 636 27.15 -6.49 -2.15
C LEU A 636 27.35 -5.58 -0.93
N LEU A 637 26.28 -4.92 -0.47
CA LEU A 637 26.38 -3.93 0.61
C LEU A 637 26.79 -4.55 1.96
N LYS A 638 26.57 -5.84 2.16
CA LYS A 638 27.05 -6.55 3.35
C LYS A 638 28.58 -6.53 3.51
N HIS A 639 29.31 -6.35 2.40
CA HIS A 639 30.77 -6.31 2.40
C HIS A 639 31.34 -4.92 2.67
N LEU A 640 30.49 -3.87 2.65
CA LEU A 640 30.90 -2.49 2.89
C LEU A 640 30.65 -2.12 4.37
N PRO A 641 31.71 -1.88 5.18
CA PRO A 641 31.58 -1.78 6.64
C PRO A 641 30.59 -0.71 7.13
N PHE A 642 30.52 0.43 6.41
CA PHE A 642 29.66 1.56 6.79
C PHE A 642 28.22 1.43 6.24
N LEU A 643 27.99 0.65 5.18
CA LEU A 643 26.66 0.40 4.60
C LEU A 643 26.03 -0.89 5.12
N SER A 644 26.83 -1.87 5.54
CA SER A 644 26.35 -3.17 6.01
C SER A 644 25.40 -3.10 7.24
N ARG A 645 25.44 -2.00 7.98
CA ARG A 645 24.61 -1.74 9.15
C ARG A 645 23.32 -0.98 8.83
N LYS A 646 23.14 -0.49 7.60
CA LYS A 646 21.97 0.29 7.20
C LYS A 646 20.93 -0.62 6.53
N ALA A 647 19.67 -0.26 6.66
CA ALA A 647 18.53 -1.01 6.10
C ALA A 647 18.35 -0.69 4.61
N PHE A 648 19.36 -0.99 3.79
CA PHE A 648 19.22 -0.97 2.35
C PHE A 648 18.71 -2.30 1.84
N ASP A 649 17.92 -2.23 0.78
CA ASP A 649 17.37 -3.36 0.06
C ASP A 649 18.06 -3.42 -1.31
N GLU A 650 18.72 -4.52 -1.60
CA GLU A 650 19.41 -4.77 -2.87
C GLU A 650 18.53 -5.65 -3.74
N ALA A 651 18.58 -5.49 -5.05
CA ALA A 651 17.89 -6.42 -5.94
C ALA A 651 18.70 -6.72 -7.20
N LEU A 652 18.57 -7.94 -7.69
CA LEU A 652 18.97 -8.37 -9.02
C LEU A 652 17.74 -8.46 -9.91
N HIS A 653 17.84 -7.93 -11.11
CA HIS A 653 16.79 -7.93 -12.11
C HIS A 653 17.24 -8.63 -13.37
N LEU A 654 16.39 -9.51 -13.90
CA LEU A 654 16.54 -10.14 -15.18
C LEU A 654 15.24 -9.96 -15.96
N ARG A 655 15.32 -9.37 -17.15
CA ARG A 655 14.17 -9.14 -18.01
C ARG A 655 14.53 -9.59 -19.41
N SER A 656 13.65 -10.33 -20.05
CA SER A 656 13.87 -10.80 -21.41
C SER A 656 12.59 -10.75 -22.21
N ILE A 657 12.69 -10.39 -23.47
CA ILE A 657 11.60 -10.39 -24.43
C ILE A 657 12.06 -10.95 -25.77
N VAL A 658 11.18 -11.70 -26.40
CA VAL A 658 11.32 -12.12 -27.78
C VAL A 658 10.06 -11.77 -28.55
N ILE A 659 10.22 -11.18 -29.71
CA ILE A 659 9.16 -10.85 -30.66
C ILE A 659 9.38 -11.72 -31.89
N TYR A 660 8.30 -12.24 -32.46
CA TYR A 660 8.38 -13.09 -33.64
C TYR A 660 9.13 -12.40 -34.80
N GLY A 661 10.11 -13.08 -35.35
CA GLY A 661 10.99 -12.54 -36.42
C GLY A 661 12.11 -11.63 -35.90
N GLY A 662 12.13 -11.29 -34.58
CA GLY A 662 13.18 -10.50 -33.97
C GLY A 662 14.17 -11.35 -33.17
N ARG A 663 15.25 -10.70 -32.69
CA ARG A 663 16.22 -11.30 -31.76
C ARG A 663 15.75 -11.11 -30.32
N PRO A 664 16.03 -12.07 -29.42
CA PRO A 664 15.77 -11.87 -28.01
C PRO A 664 16.56 -10.67 -27.46
N TYR A 665 15.87 -9.78 -26.76
CA TYR A 665 16.48 -8.68 -26.01
C TYR A 665 16.42 -8.99 -24.52
N THR A 666 17.52 -8.79 -23.82
CA THR A 666 17.62 -9.09 -22.37
C THR A 666 18.29 -7.95 -21.63
N GLU A 667 17.75 -7.56 -20.49
CA GLU A 667 18.39 -6.65 -19.54
C GLU A 667 18.70 -7.35 -18.23
N ILE A 668 19.92 -7.15 -17.75
CA ILE A 668 20.38 -7.54 -16.41
C ILE A 668 20.59 -6.28 -15.60
N GLY A 669 20.07 -6.21 -14.40
CA GLY A 669 20.17 -5.04 -13.54
C GLY A 669 20.52 -5.37 -12.10
N TYR A 670 21.21 -4.44 -11.46
CA TYR A 670 21.41 -4.41 -10.02
C TYR A 670 20.88 -3.09 -9.47
N SER A 671 20.13 -3.15 -8.39
CA SER A 671 19.56 -1.94 -7.79
C SER A 671 19.68 -1.93 -6.27
N ILE A 672 19.72 -0.73 -5.72
CA ILE A 672 19.74 -0.43 -4.28
C ILE A 672 18.52 0.42 -3.97
N GLY A 673 17.68 -0.04 -3.04
CA GLY A 673 16.52 0.67 -2.55
C GLY A 673 16.72 1.19 -1.14
N PHE A 674 16.17 2.37 -0.86
CA PHE A 674 16.08 2.95 0.47
C PHE A 674 14.62 2.95 0.91
N SER A 675 14.24 1.97 1.73
CA SER A 675 12.83 1.74 2.02
C SER A 675 12.02 1.62 0.70
N ASP A 676 10.71 1.67 0.71
CA ASP A 676 9.92 1.72 -0.53
C ASP A 676 9.83 3.13 -1.16
N MET A 677 10.70 4.07 -0.73
CA MET A 677 10.66 5.49 -1.13
C MET A 677 11.44 5.81 -2.42
N ALA A 678 12.56 5.15 -2.64
CA ALA A 678 13.40 5.38 -3.82
C ALA A 678 14.29 4.17 -4.10
N ARG A 679 14.61 3.94 -5.37
CA ARG A 679 15.50 2.86 -5.79
C ARG A 679 16.37 3.31 -6.96
N ILE A 680 17.69 3.17 -6.83
CA ILE A 680 18.67 3.44 -7.91
C ILE A 680 19.09 2.10 -8.49
N GLY A 681 19.05 1.98 -9.82
CA GLY A 681 19.44 0.77 -10.54
C GLY A 681 20.41 1.05 -11.66
N VAL A 682 21.34 0.11 -11.88
CA VAL A 682 22.22 0.06 -13.05
C VAL A 682 21.83 -1.15 -13.87
N PHE A 683 21.66 -0.96 -15.16
CA PHE A 683 21.18 -1.98 -16.08
C PHE A 683 22.14 -2.13 -17.25
N ALA A 684 22.33 -3.35 -17.74
CA ALA A 684 23.04 -3.69 -18.95
C ALA A 684 22.11 -4.44 -19.90
N GLY A 685 22.02 -4.00 -21.15
CA GLY A 685 21.19 -4.56 -22.21
C GLY A 685 21.98 -5.40 -23.18
N PHE A 686 21.36 -6.46 -23.69
CA PHE A 686 21.97 -7.42 -24.62
C PHE A 686 20.98 -7.80 -25.71
N ASP A 687 21.44 -7.74 -26.98
CA ASP A 687 20.74 -8.34 -28.12
C ASP A 687 21.27 -9.76 -28.31
N CYS A 688 20.49 -10.76 -27.94
CA CYS A 688 20.97 -12.13 -27.70
C CYS A 688 22.04 -12.11 -26.60
N LEU A 689 23.30 -12.40 -26.96
CA LEU A 689 24.46 -12.36 -26.08
C LEU A 689 25.38 -11.16 -26.36
N LYS A 690 25.07 -10.33 -27.38
CA LYS A 690 25.86 -9.17 -27.71
C LYS A 690 25.46 -7.99 -26.86
N PHE A 691 26.45 -7.37 -26.20
CA PHE A 691 26.24 -6.15 -25.42
C PHE A 691 25.63 -5.04 -26.30
N HIS A 692 24.56 -4.43 -25.81
CA HIS A 692 23.81 -3.36 -26.46
C HIS A 692 24.13 -2.00 -25.81
N SER A 693 23.85 -1.86 -24.53
CA SER A 693 23.99 -0.59 -23.82
C SER A 693 24.04 -0.79 -22.30
N VAL A 694 24.45 0.24 -21.58
CA VAL A 694 24.40 0.33 -20.12
C VAL A 694 23.77 1.66 -19.73
N GLY A 695 23.04 1.68 -18.62
CA GLY A 695 22.43 2.90 -18.12
C GLY A 695 22.07 2.83 -16.65
N VAL A 696 21.76 4.01 -16.09
CA VAL A 696 21.34 4.20 -14.71
C VAL A 696 19.91 4.72 -14.70
N SER A 697 19.09 4.24 -13.78
CA SER A 697 17.73 4.72 -13.59
C SER A 697 17.43 4.87 -12.10
N LEU A 698 16.64 5.91 -11.77
CA LEU A 698 16.15 6.23 -10.44
C LEU A 698 14.62 6.04 -10.43
N SER A 699 14.14 5.07 -9.69
CA SER A 699 12.70 4.87 -9.45
C SER A 699 12.28 5.66 -8.21
N LEU A 700 11.32 6.56 -8.40
CA LEU A 700 10.69 7.36 -7.35
C LEU A 700 9.17 7.15 -7.40
N PRO A 701 8.55 6.46 -6.45
CA PRO A 701 7.10 6.30 -6.41
C PRO A 701 6.43 7.64 -6.02
N LEU A 702 6.28 8.55 -6.99
CA LEU A 702 5.64 9.87 -6.79
C LEU A 702 4.16 9.74 -6.38
N SER A 703 3.56 8.57 -6.56
CA SER A 703 2.21 8.26 -6.04
C SER A 703 2.09 8.39 -4.51
N LEU A 704 3.21 8.45 -3.78
CA LEU A 704 3.22 8.81 -2.35
C LEU A 704 2.83 10.28 -2.11
N PHE A 705 2.96 11.14 -3.12
CA PHE A 705 2.68 12.57 -3.05
C PHE A 705 1.42 12.96 -3.85
N ALA A 706 0.85 12.03 -4.62
CA ALA A 706 -0.39 12.23 -5.34
C ALA A 706 -1.55 11.79 -4.44
N ASP A 707 -2.55 12.64 -4.29
CA ASP A 707 -3.81 12.28 -3.62
C ASP A 707 -4.43 11.03 -4.26
N LYS A 708 -4.58 9.98 -3.46
CA LYS A 708 -5.29 8.75 -3.84
C LYS A 708 -6.77 9.02 -4.06
#